data_329822b5f51326091d28b078718d5ad8
#
_entry.id   329822b5f51326091d28b078718d5ad8
#
_cell.length_a   1.000
_cell.length_b   1.000
_cell.length_c   1.000
_cell.angle_alpha   90.00
_cell.angle_beta   90.00
_cell.angle_gamma   90.00
#
_symmetry.space_group_name_H-M   'P 1'
#
loop_
_entity.id
_entity.type
_entity.pdbx_description
1 polymer ?
#
loop_
_entity_poly.entity_id
_entity_poly.type
_entity_poly.pdbx_seq_one_letter_code
_entity_poly.pdbx_strand_id
1 'polypeptide(L)'
;MLRHILALCLLLLPLSVRAQEKPLITTDDLMSKEYHLLYGQVLDNVTRRPLIGVKTQLFAKDSTLVFEWTIVDNVNVCNLQPVFALPLPEAGEYTLCLSKDNYEPVTLPYKIEKLRRSEMAILHAPILMKRTPREVKLNEAVVKATKVKFYMRGDTVVYNADAFQLEEGSMLDALISQLPGAELKEDGRIFVNGKQVESLLLNGEDFFKKDRSVMLENLPTYMVKDIRVYDKMSRLGQLMGSNVGDEMLVMDVNLKKDYQIGWMANLEGGGGTDERYLGRLFALRYTTHSRVSAFANANNLNDKQRPGQNSEWMPAVENGIRTLQNGGIDYLVNDRLHRFKLEGEATVNHSDTRTKELTASQTFLQGGDTYGRSRNTNYAHDLNFNTHHHWTFNSKWVNVSLNPNLHYSSNSDNGLFRAVQSSRDNLTDVALDTLFALNVSPEKLAHIINRVSNESKRNGYYLSTSMAAQAAIKLPHTNDNILLEARGNYVDTQHDNFAHKLYDYPQGGAPADWRNEYGKEDYRGRSATAKAAYYYWGIGRNWLVCPSYEYTKDYTRQKDGLYRLDYLTNDARDWPELGCLPSAADWQRLAYDPERSKYTTQRNDYHVVALHINRNEYKNQTWAFHLNLPLSFDRNRLDYNRPALVDTTITKHYGSSGPNYG
;
A
#
# COMPACT_ATOMS: atom_id res chain seq x y z
N MET A 1 11.82 35.26 20.29
CA MET A 1 10.37 35.14 20.46
C MET A 1 9.89 33.73 20.82
N LEU A 2 10.53 32.66 20.38
CA LEU A 2 10.08 31.28 20.68
C LEU A 2 10.32 30.83 22.14
N ARG A 3 11.27 31.42 22.85
CA ARG A 3 11.59 31.13 24.27
C ARG A 3 10.59 31.70 25.28
N HIS A 4 9.80 32.70 24.89
CA HIS A 4 8.82 33.34 25.80
C HIS A 4 7.42 32.74 25.68
N ILE A 5 7.12 31.99 24.61
CA ILE A 5 5.85 31.28 24.43
C ILE A 5 5.84 29.94 25.19
N LEU A 6 7.00 29.28 25.31
CA LEU A 6 7.14 28.04 26.10
C LEU A 6 7.01 28.30 27.62
N ALA A 7 7.41 29.47 28.10
CA ALA A 7 7.31 29.85 29.51
C ALA A 7 5.89 30.24 29.93
N LEU A 8 5.03 30.65 29.00
CA LEU A 8 3.63 31.05 29.31
C LEU A 8 2.67 29.85 29.33
N CYS A 9 2.98 28.78 28.64
CA CYS A 9 2.20 27.53 28.68
C CYS A 9 2.41 26.69 29.95
N LEU A 10 3.49 26.92 30.69
CA LEU A 10 3.81 26.19 31.93
C LEU A 10 3.18 26.83 33.18
N LEU A 11 2.52 28.00 33.06
CA LEU A 11 1.96 28.76 34.18
C LEU A 11 0.43 28.64 34.34
N LEU A 12 -0.26 27.83 33.53
CA LEU A 12 -1.71 27.64 33.56
C LEU A 12 -2.16 26.21 33.86
N LEU A 13 -1.31 25.41 34.50
CA LEU A 13 -1.78 24.15 35.11
C LEU A 13 -2.30 24.45 36.52
N PRO A 14 -3.59 24.23 36.83
CA PRO A 14 -4.05 24.30 38.20
C PRO A 14 -3.38 23.15 38.96
N LEU A 15 -2.57 23.51 39.95
CA LEU A 15 -2.04 22.61 41.00
C LEU A 15 -3.22 22.07 41.84
N SER A 16 -3.91 21.08 41.35
CA SER A 16 -4.68 20.17 42.21
C SER A 16 -3.74 19.03 42.61
N VAL A 17 -2.86 19.29 43.55
CA VAL A 17 -2.18 18.24 44.31
C VAL A 17 -3.22 17.54 45.17
N ARG A 18 -3.92 16.54 44.61
CA ARG A 18 -4.47 15.46 45.43
C ARG A 18 -3.26 14.61 45.85
N ALA A 19 -3.03 14.52 47.15
CA ALA A 19 -2.09 13.53 47.68
C ALA A 19 -2.51 12.16 47.16
N GLN A 20 -1.71 11.59 46.29
CA GLN A 20 -1.90 10.22 45.79
C GLN A 20 -1.45 9.33 46.93
N GLU A 21 -2.40 8.71 47.62
CA GLU A 21 -2.10 7.67 48.63
C GLU A 21 -1.29 6.59 47.92
N LYS A 22 -0.06 6.35 48.40
CA LYS A 22 0.77 5.28 47.86
C LYS A 22 0.13 3.93 48.19
N PRO A 23 -0.01 3.00 47.24
CA PRO A 23 -0.52 1.67 47.54
C PRO A 23 0.44 0.91 48.47
N LEU A 24 -0.13 0.10 49.34
CA LEU A 24 0.58 -0.74 50.31
C LEU A 24 1.46 -1.79 49.63
N ILE A 25 1.08 -2.23 48.43
CA ILE A 25 1.80 -3.20 47.58
C ILE A 25 2.13 -2.49 46.28
N THR A 26 3.39 -2.53 45.90
CA THR A 26 3.89 -1.98 44.65
C THR A 26 4.07 -3.09 43.60
N THR A 27 4.25 -2.72 42.32
CA THR A 27 4.55 -3.69 41.25
C THR A 27 5.89 -4.42 41.49
N ASP A 28 6.84 -3.79 42.14
CA ASP A 28 8.13 -4.39 42.50
C ASP A 28 7.97 -5.44 43.62
N ASP A 29 7.03 -5.21 44.58
CA ASP A 29 6.69 -6.18 45.61
C ASP A 29 6.06 -7.43 45.02
N LEU A 30 5.23 -7.30 43.97
CA LEU A 30 4.63 -8.41 43.25
C LEU A 30 5.65 -9.35 42.59
N MET A 31 6.79 -8.80 42.16
CA MET A 31 7.87 -9.59 41.53
C MET A 31 8.76 -10.30 42.57
N SER A 32 8.73 -9.89 43.82
CA SER A 32 9.61 -10.39 44.89
C SER A 32 8.92 -11.32 45.90
N LYS A 33 7.59 -11.35 45.94
CA LYS A 33 6.79 -12.12 46.94
C LYS A 33 5.65 -12.85 46.24
N GLU A 34 5.34 -14.08 46.72
CA GLU A 34 4.15 -14.81 46.28
C GLU A 34 2.91 -14.28 47.01
N TYR A 35 1.96 -13.68 46.27
CA TYR A 35 0.68 -13.27 46.75
C TYR A 35 -0.44 -14.14 46.20
N HIS A 36 -1.53 -14.26 46.96
CA HIS A 36 -2.79 -14.75 46.37
C HIS A 36 -3.37 -13.64 45.49
N LEU A 37 -3.85 -14.02 44.30
CA LEU A 37 -4.39 -13.07 43.34
C LEU A 37 -5.90 -13.15 43.25
N LEU A 38 -6.58 -12.03 43.43
CA LEU A 38 -7.98 -11.87 43.04
C LEU A 38 -8.03 -11.37 41.61
N TYR A 39 -8.59 -12.16 40.69
CA TYR A 39 -8.66 -11.81 39.30
C TYR A 39 -10.07 -11.98 38.73
N GLY A 40 -10.38 -11.26 37.66
CA GLY A 40 -11.67 -11.34 36.99
C GLY A 40 -11.76 -10.43 35.78
N GLN A 41 -12.87 -10.53 35.08
CA GLN A 41 -13.16 -9.68 33.93
C GLN A 41 -14.13 -8.58 34.28
N VAL A 42 -13.96 -7.43 33.62
CA VAL A 42 -14.93 -6.34 33.67
C VAL A 42 -15.55 -6.21 32.28
N LEU A 43 -16.86 -6.29 32.19
CA LEU A 43 -17.62 -6.30 30.97
C LEU A 43 -18.55 -5.08 30.88
N ASP A 44 -18.72 -4.59 29.66
CA ASP A 44 -19.79 -3.62 29.38
C ASP A 44 -21.18 -4.28 29.61
N ASN A 45 -22.04 -3.64 30.34
CA ASN A 45 -23.35 -4.20 30.71
C ASN A 45 -24.27 -4.49 29.53
N VAL A 46 -24.13 -3.75 28.43
CA VAL A 46 -24.95 -3.88 27.21
C VAL A 46 -24.33 -4.83 26.21
N THR A 47 -23.08 -4.59 25.83
CA THR A 47 -22.41 -5.35 24.77
C THR A 47 -21.81 -6.67 25.26
N ARG A 48 -21.65 -6.85 26.57
CA ARG A 48 -21.00 -8.00 27.21
C ARG A 48 -19.52 -8.21 26.77
N ARG A 49 -18.93 -7.19 26.18
CA ARG A 49 -17.51 -7.23 25.79
C ARG A 49 -16.61 -6.83 26.95
N PRO A 50 -15.42 -7.40 27.07
CA PRO A 50 -14.43 -6.99 28.07
C PRO A 50 -14.04 -5.53 27.90
N LEU A 51 -13.87 -4.83 29.03
CA LEU A 51 -13.48 -3.43 29.09
C LEU A 51 -11.98 -3.30 29.40
N ILE A 52 -11.26 -2.60 28.52
CA ILE A 52 -9.86 -2.21 28.71
C ILE A 52 -9.80 -0.80 29.29
N GLY A 53 -8.72 -0.44 29.99
CA GLY A 53 -8.53 0.88 30.58
C GLY A 53 -9.43 1.13 31.81
N VAL A 54 -9.98 0.09 32.43
CA VAL A 54 -10.66 0.19 33.71
C VAL A 54 -9.61 0.27 34.81
N LYS A 55 -9.66 1.32 35.62
CA LYS A 55 -8.86 1.49 36.83
C LYS A 55 -9.50 0.69 37.94
N THR A 56 -8.78 -0.28 38.49
CA THR A 56 -9.24 -1.14 39.60
C THR A 56 -8.39 -0.86 40.81
N GLN A 57 -9.05 -0.59 41.95
CA GLN A 57 -8.41 -0.26 43.21
C GLN A 57 -8.94 -1.19 44.29
N LEU A 58 -8.06 -1.76 45.09
CA LEU A 58 -8.39 -2.59 46.23
C LEU A 58 -8.06 -1.83 47.50
N PHE A 59 -9.06 -1.64 48.38
CA PHE A 59 -8.90 -1.00 49.67
C PHE A 59 -9.11 -2.01 50.80
N ALA A 60 -8.33 -1.90 51.85
CA ALA A 60 -8.55 -2.63 53.11
C ALA A 60 -9.74 -2.05 53.88
N LYS A 61 -10.17 -2.72 54.98
CA LYS A 61 -11.31 -2.30 55.80
C LYS A 61 -11.16 -0.89 56.35
N ASP A 62 -9.95 -0.46 56.65
CA ASP A 62 -9.61 0.87 57.15
C ASP A 62 -9.50 1.95 56.05
N SER A 63 -9.93 1.64 54.84
CA SER A 63 -9.85 2.49 53.65
C SER A 63 -8.43 2.73 53.16
N THR A 64 -7.45 1.96 53.61
CA THR A 64 -6.07 2.03 53.03
C THR A 64 -6.02 1.40 51.68
N LEU A 65 -5.42 2.07 50.70
CA LEU A 65 -5.19 1.52 49.33
C LEU A 65 -4.17 0.39 49.39
N VAL A 66 -4.62 -0.83 49.11
CA VAL A 66 -3.76 -2.03 49.07
C VAL A 66 -3.01 -2.11 47.74
N PHE A 67 -3.74 -2.02 46.61
CA PHE A 67 -3.18 -2.12 45.28
C PHE A 67 -4.06 -1.41 44.26
N GLU A 68 -3.43 -0.91 43.21
CA GLU A 68 -4.09 -0.28 42.09
C GLU A 68 -3.62 -0.94 40.78
N TRP A 69 -4.54 -1.25 39.90
CA TRP A 69 -4.28 -1.86 38.59
C TRP A 69 -5.15 -1.25 37.50
N THR A 70 -4.60 -1.03 36.32
CA THR A 70 -5.38 -0.66 35.13
C THR A 70 -5.42 -1.84 34.18
N ILE A 71 -6.62 -2.24 33.77
CA ILE A 71 -6.80 -3.38 32.85
C ILE A 71 -6.21 -3.05 31.49
N VAL A 72 -5.27 -3.87 31.03
CA VAL A 72 -4.62 -3.79 29.71
C VAL A 72 -4.89 -5.06 28.92
N ASP A 73 -4.82 -4.97 27.60
CA ASP A 73 -5.22 -6.06 26.68
C ASP A 73 -4.34 -7.31 26.78
N ASN A 74 -3.08 -7.13 27.19
CA ASN A 74 -2.06 -8.19 27.14
C ASN A 74 -1.92 -9.03 28.42
N VAL A 75 -2.78 -8.87 29.42
CA VAL A 75 -2.71 -9.64 30.67
C VAL A 75 -3.67 -10.81 30.61
N ASN A 76 -3.12 -12.01 30.62
CA ASN A 76 -3.85 -13.29 30.65
C ASN A 76 -3.63 -14.00 31.98
N VAL A 77 -4.70 -14.29 32.69
CA VAL A 77 -4.68 -15.09 33.92
C VAL A 77 -5.67 -16.23 33.76
N CYS A 78 -5.18 -17.46 33.84
CA CYS A 78 -5.99 -18.69 33.75
C CYS A 78 -6.91 -18.73 32.50
N ASN A 79 -6.37 -18.36 31.32
CA ASN A 79 -7.07 -18.31 30.02
C ASN A 79 -8.19 -17.24 29.91
N LEU A 80 -8.25 -16.28 30.83
CA LEU A 80 -9.10 -15.10 30.72
C LEU A 80 -8.28 -13.89 30.32
N GLN A 81 -8.75 -13.13 29.33
CA GLN A 81 -8.10 -11.92 28.82
C GLN A 81 -9.17 -10.97 28.23
N PRO A 82 -9.09 -9.65 28.44
CA PRO A 82 -8.29 -8.95 29.47
C PRO A 82 -8.89 -9.11 30.89
N VAL A 83 -8.03 -9.01 31.91
CA VAL A 83 -8.44 -9.19 33.31
C VAL A 83 -7.79 -8.14 34.23
N PHE A 84 -8.42 -7.87 35.35
CA PHE A 84 -7.72 -7.31 36.51
C PHE A 84 -7.08 -8.44 37.32
N ALA A 85 -5.96 -8.15 37.96
CA ALA A 85 -5.29 -9.05 38.88
C ALA A 85 -4.76 -8.25 40.07
N LEU A 86 -5.34 -8.48 41.22
CA LEU A 86 -5.08 -7.70 42.45
C LEU A 86 -4.51 -8.62 43.52
N PRO A 87 -3.34 -8.29 44.08
CA PRO A 87 -2.73 -9.09 45.16
C PRO A 87 -3.48 -8.92 46.48
N LEU A 88 -3.65 -10.04 47.17
CA LEU A 88 -4.27 -10.14 48.47
C LEU A 88 -3.18 -10.44 49.51
N PRO A 89 -2.87 -9.50 50.41
CA PRO A 89 -1.82 -9.69 51.40
C PRO A 89 -2.21 -10.69 52.50
N GLU A 90 -3.48 -10.69 52.94
CA GLU A 90 -4.00 -11.53 54.04
C GLU A 90 -5.50 -11.80 53.87
N ALA A 91 -6.06 -12.68 54.69
CA ALA A 91 -7.50 -12.85 54.79
C ALA A 91 -8.12 -11.65 55.54
N GLY A 92 -9.23 -11.10 55.00
CA GLY A 92 -9.84 -9.88 55.55
C GLY A 92 -11.02 -9.37 54.76
N GLU A 93 -11.49 -8.20 55.14
CA GLU A 93 -12.54 -7.49 54.43
C GLU A 93 -11.89 -6.39 53.55
N TYR A 94 -12.25 -6.40 52.27
CA TYR A 94 -11.74 -5.48 51.27
C TYR A 94 -12.88 -4.77 50.54
N THR A 95 -12.55 -3.65 49.94
CA THR A 95 -13.46 -2.95 49.03
C THR A 95 -12.79 -2.83 47.65
N LEU A 96 -13.43 -3.40 46.65
CA LEU A 96 -12.99 -3.31 45.28
C LEU A 96 -13.71 -2.17 44.56
N CYS A 97 -12.97 -1.18 44.12
CA CYS A 97 -13.48 -0.03 43.38
C CYS A 97 -13.00 -0.10 41.91
N LEU A 98 -13.94 0.07 40.98
CA LEU A 98 -13.68 0.10 39.55
C LEU A 98 -14.17 1.44 38.98
N SER A 99 -13.33 2.09 38.22
CA SER A 99 -13.66 3.36 37.56
C SER A 99 -13.15 3.39 36.14
N LYS A 100 -13.93 3.98 35.24
CA LYS A 100 -13.59 4.22 33.86
C LYS A 100 -14.38 5.42 33.35
N ASP A 101 -13.77 6.23 32.49
CA ASP A 101 -14.44 7.36 31.84
C ASP A 101 -15.70 6.90 31.11
N ASN A 102 -16.79 7.66 31.26
CA ASN A 102 -18.10 7.37 30.69
C ASN A 102 -18.80 6.11 31.22
N TYR A 103 -18.38 5.58 32.37
CA TYR A 103 -19.04 4.49 33.09
C TYR A 103 -19.31 4.88 34.52
N GLU A 104 -20.41 4.36 35.08
CA GLU A 104 -20.72 4.49 36.49
C GLU A 104 -19.67 3.73 37.32
N PRO A 105 -19.05 4.34 38.34
CA PRO A 105 -18.10 3.64 39.18
C PRO A 105 -18.81 2.51 39.94
N VAL A 106 -18.13 1.37 40.06
CA VAL A 106 -18.64 0.20 40.75
C VAL A 106 -17.80 -0.03 42.01
N THR A 107 -18.47 -0.14 43.16
CA THR A 107 -17.84 -0.44 44.45
C THR A 107 -18.44 -1.73 45.00
N LEU A 108 -17.61 -2.71 45.26
CA LEU A 108 -18.01 -4.04 45.73
C LEU A 108 -17.27 -4.37 47.03
N PRO A 109 -18.01 -4.68 48.15
CA PRO A 109 -17.37 -5.24 49.32
C PRO A 109 -16.98 -6.69 49.04
N TYR A 110 -15.81 -7.07 49.50
CA TYR A 110 -15.24 -8.40 49.28
C TYR A 110 -14.69 -8.96 50.59
N LYS A 111 -15.21 -10.09 51.03
CA LYS A 111 -14.77 -10.75 52.28
C LYS A 111 -14.06 -12.04 51.98
N ILE A 112 -12.84 -12.18 52.42
CA ILE A 112 -12.02 -13.37 52.28
C ILE A 112 -11.81 -13.98 53.68
N GLU A 113 -12.44 -15.11 53.90
CA GLU A 113 -12.41 -15.76 55.23
C GLU A 113 -11.08 -16.50 55.45
N LYS A 114 -10.50 -17.08 54.42
CA LYS A 114 -9.27 -17.86 54.51
C LYS A 114 -8.53 -17.91 53.16
N LEU A 115 -7.24 -17.62 53.17
CA LEU A 115 -6.35 -17.87 52.05
C LEU A 115 -5.74 -19.27 52.15
N ARG A 116 -6.03 -20.14 51.18
CA ARG A 116 -5.51 -21.51 51.16
C ARG A 116 -4.29 -21.59 50.22
N ARG A 117 -3.21 -22.22 50.67
CA ARG A 117 -1.99 -22.42 49.89
C ARG A 117 -2.21 -23.12 48.53
N SER A 118 -3.31 -23.87 48.38
CA SER A 118 -3.70 -24.57 47.15
C SER A 118 -4.50 -23.67 46.20
N GLU A 119 -4.93 -22.46 46.56
CA GLU A 119 -5.76 -21.56 45.81
C GLU A 119 -5.03 -20.21 45.64
N MET A 120 -3.95 -20.23 44.87
CA MET A 120 -3.13 -19.03 44.63
C MET A 120 -3.86 -17.96 43.81
N ALA A 121 -4.92 -18.32 43.11
CA ALA A 121 -5.68 -17.41 42.25
C ALA A 121 -7.21 -17.60 42.49
N ILE A 122 -7.88 -16.53 42.88
CA ILE A 122 -9.32 -16.52 43.19
C ILE A 122 -10.03 -15.81 42.06
N LEU A 123 -10.91 -16.53 41.34
CA LEU A 123 -11.68 -15.98 40.23
C LEU A 123 -12.92 -15.25 40.77
N HIS A 124 -13.07 -13.97 40.45
CA HIS A 124 -14.28 -13.22 40.63
C HIS A 124 -15.24 -13.40 39.45
N ALA A 125 -16.53 -13.50 39.71
CA ALA A 125 -17.54 -13.47 38.65
C ALA A 125 -17.42 -12.17 37.83
N PRO A 126 -17.72 -12.18 36.51
CA PRO A 126 -17.58 -11.00 35.67
C PRO A 126 -18.35 -9.81 36.20
N ILE A 127 -17.70 -8.67 36.36
CA ILE A 127 -18.27 -7.43 36.85
C ILE A 127 -18.82 -6.63 35.67
N LEU A 128 -20.08 -6.21 35.76
CA LEU A 128 -20.75 -5.46 34.72
C LEU A 128 -20.73 -3.96 35.06
N MET A 129 -20.13 -3.15 34.20
CA MET A 129 -20.17 -1.69 34.33
C MET A 129 -21.21 -1.10 33.38
N LYS A 130 -22.03 -0.20 33.93
CA LYS A 130 -23.03 0.56 33.17
C LYS A 130 -22.42 1.84 32.66
N ARG A 131 -22.75 2.20 31.43
CA ARG A 131 -22.36 3.50 30.89
C ARG A 131 -23.12 4.61 31.62
N THR A 132 -22.41 5.67 31.97
CA THR A 132 -23.04 6.86 32.55
C THR A 132 -23.97 7.48 31.50
N PRO A 133 -25.28 7.64 31.77
CA PRO A 133 -26.13 8.36 30.85
C PRO A 133 -25.62 9.79 30.73
N ARG A 134 -25.26 10.19 29.52
CA ARG A 134 -24.94 11.59 29.25
C ARG A 134 -26.26 12.35 29.33
N GLU A 135 -26.50 13.08 30.40
CA GLU A 135 -27.63 13.99 30.46
C GLU A 135 -27.43 15.07 29.39
N VAL A 136 -28.00 14.85 28.23
CA VAL A 136 -28.27 15.91 27.27
C VAL A 136 -29.54 16.58 27.77
N LYS A 137 -29.45 17.80 28.30
CA LYS A 137 -30.61 18.64 28.51
C LYS A 137 -31.35 18.78 27.19
N LEU A 138 -32.41 18.04 27.02
CA LEU A 138 -33.32 18.15 25.89
C LEU A 138 -34.11 19.46 26.07
N ASN A 139 -33.63 20.53 25.43
CA ASN A 139 -34.50 21.65 25.10
C ASN A 139 -35.33 21.19 23.89
N GLU A 140 -36.64 21.04 24.08
CA GLU A 140 -37.67 20.60 23.14
C GLU A 140 -37.47 19.22 22.51
N ALA A 141 -38.44 18.36 22.75
CA ALA A 141 -38.61 17.11 22.03
C ALA A 141 -39.04 17.42 20.58
N VAL A 142 -38.08 17.76 19.71
CA VAL A 142 -38.28 17.67 18.28
C VAL A 142 -38.32 16.18 17.96
N VAL A 143 -39.51 15.64 17.64
CA VAL A 143 -39.68 14.33 17.03
C VAL A 143 -38.93 14.37 15.71
N LYS A 144 -37.65 14.03 15.74
CA LYS A 144 -36.89 13.78 14.50
C LYS A 144 -37.45 12.49 13.94
N ALA A 145 -38.25 12.60 12.90
CA ALA A 145 -38.61 11.45 12.07
C ALA A 145 -37.34 10.62 11.82
N THR A 146 -37.40 9.31 12.01
CA THR A 146 -36.29 8.38 11.78
C THR A 146 -35.80 8.61 10.35
N LYS A 147 -34.62 9.18 10.19
CA LYS A 147 -34.07 9.45 8.85
C LYS A 147 -33.87 8.11 8.15
N VAL A 148 -34.44 7.97 6.98
CA VAL A 148 -34.26 6.77 6.14
C VAL A 148 -32.76 6.64 5.84
N LYS A 149 -32.17 5.49 6.23
CA LYS A 149 -30.73 5.25 6.05
C LYS A 149 -30.32 5.17 4.59
N PHE A 150 -31.15 4.51 3.75
CA PHE A 150 -30.92 4.40 2.32
C PHE A 150 -32.24 4.24 1.56
N TYR A 151 -32.25 4.61 0.30
CA TYR A 151 -33.39 4.45 -0.61
C TYR A 151 -32.89 4.30 -2.05
N MET A 152 -33.75 3.77 -2.91
CA MET A 152 -33.48 3.65 -4.35
C MET A 152 -34.02 4.86 -5.09
N ARG A 153 -33.22 5.40 -6.01
CA ARG A 153 -33.64 6.42 -6.96
C ARG A 153 -33.33 5.96 -8.38
N GLY A 154 -34.30 5.33 -9.04
CA GLY A 154 -34.04 4.56 -10.26
C GLY A 154 -33.07 3.41 -9.92
N ASP A 155 -31.99 3.29 -10.68
CA ASP A 155 -30.96 2.27 -10.50
C ASP A 155 -29.86 2.66 -9.49
N THR A 156 -29.99 3.84 -8.88
CA THR A 156 -29.03 4.39 -7.91
C THR A 156 -29.45 4.09 -6.48
N VAL A 157 -28.56 3.47 -5.69
CA VAL A 157 -28.70 3.37 -4.23
C VAL A 157 -28.18 4.66 -3.60
N VAL A 158 -29.02 5.32 -2.79
CA VAL A 158 -28.64 6.56 -2.10
C VAL A 158 -28.64 6.32 -0.59
N TYR A 159 -27.48 6.49 0.04
CA TYR A 159 -27.30 6.42 1.48
C TYR A 159 -27.28 7.83 2.07
N ASN A 160 -28.09 8.10 3.08
CA ASN A 160 -28.12 9.39 3.75
C ASN A 160 -27.10 9.39 4.90
N ALA A 161 -26.00 10.14 4.79
CA ALA A 161 -24.93 10.17 5.77
C ALA A 161 -25.41 10.59 7.17
N ASP A 162 -26.34 11.55 7.26
CA ASP A 162 -26.88 12.04 8.53
C ASP A 162 -27.76 11.01 9.27
N ALA A 163 -28.08 9.87 8.66
CA ALA A 163 -28.88 8.80 9.28
C ALA A 163 -28.00 7.78 10.03
N PHE A 164 -26.67 7.89 9.94
CA PHE A 164 -25.73 7.03 10.63
C PHE A 164 -25.16 7.75 11.85
N GLN A 165 -25.10 7.06 12.98
CA GLN A 165 -24.51 7.59 14.21
C GLN A 165 -23.03 7.24 14.23
N LEU A 166 -22.19 8.23 14.02
CA LEU A 166 -20.75 8.12 14.03
C LEU A 166 -20.18 9.00 15.15
N GLU A 167 -19.02 8.64 15.65
CA GLU A 167 -18.30 9.45 16.63
C GLU A 167 -17.85 10.76 15.99
N GLU A 168 -17.76 11.82 16.79
CA GLU A 168 -17.27 13.11 16.34
C GLU A 168 -15.81 12.97 15.88
N GLY A 169 -15.49 13.44 14.68
CA GLY A 169 -14.16 13.27 14.07
C GLY A 169 -14.00 12.01 13.22
N SER A 170 -15.03 11.16 13.09
CA SER A 170 -14.97 10.00 12.19
C SER A 170 -14.76 10.41 10.74
N MET A 171 -13.94 9.64 10.03
CA MET A 171 -13.66 9.82 8.61
C MET A 171 -14.58 8.94 7.73
N LEU A 172 -14.45 9.08 6.42
CA LEU A 172 -15.34 8.44 5.45
C LEU A 172 -15.32 6.89 5.53
N ASP A 173 -14.19 6.30 5.86
CA ASP A 173 -14.03 4.85 6.07
C ASP A 173 -15.01 4.30 7.12
N ALA A 174 -15.14 5.01 8.27
CA ALA A 174 -16.08 4.67 9.31
C ALA A 174 -17.55 4.74 8.85
N LEU A 175 -17.88 5.69 7.97
CA LEU A 175 -19.21 5.78 7.38
C LEU A 175 -19.48 4.63 6.41
N ILE A 176 -18.55 4.35 5.50
CA ILE A 176 -18.72 3.29 4.49
C ILE A 176 -18.85 1.93 5.16
N SER A 177 -18.09 1.66 6.22
CA SER A 177 -18.17 0.41 6.97
C SER A 177 -19.53 0.18 7.64
N GLN A 178 -20.35 1.22 7.82
CA GLN A 178 -21.70 1.13 8.40
C GLN A 178 -22.81 1.07 7.34
N LEU A 179 -22.49 1.25 6.04
CA LEU A 179 -23.51 1.23 4.98
C LEU A 179 -24.06 -0.17 4.78
N PRO A 180 -25.40 -0.35 4.80
CA PRO A 180 -26.02 -1.65 4.51
C PRO A 180 -25.62 -2.18 3.11
N GLY A 181 -25.11 -3.41 3.08
CA GLY A 181 -24.68 -4.06 1.84
C GLY A 181 -23.31 -3.62 1.32
N ALA A 182 -22.62 -2.69 1.99
CA ALA A 182 -21.26 -2.30 1.67
C ALA A 182 -20.25 -3.05 2.54
N GLU A 183 -19.12 -3.39 1.96
CA GLU A 183 -17.98 -4.02 2.63
C GLU A 183 -16.71 -3.27 2.25
N LEU A 184 -16.01 -2.73 3.23
CA LEU A 184 -14.69 -2.11 3.07
C LEU A 184 -13.63 -3.12 3.48
N LYS A 185 -12.71 -3.46 2.56
CA LYS A 185 -11.57 -4.34 2.81
C LYS A 185 -10.40 -3.55 3.39
N GLU A 186 -9.48 -4.23 4.08
CA GLU A 186 -8.26 -3.65 4.66
C GLU A 186 -7.37 -2.94 3.63
N ASP A 187 -7.42 -3.37 2.37
CA ASP A 187 -6.67 -2.77 1.26
C ASP A 187 -7.39 -1.56 0.61
N GLY A 188 -8.48 -1.08 1.20
CA GLY A 188 -9.26 0.05 0.71
C GLY A 188 -10.22 -0.29 -0.44
N ARG A 189 -10.34 -1.57 -0.86
CA ARG A 189 -11.36 -1.98 -1.84
C ARG A 189 -12.75 -1.98 -1.21
N ILE A 190 -13.70 -1.44 -1.94
CA ILE A 190 -15.10 -1.34 -1.52
C ILE A 190 -15.93 -2.28 -2.38
N PHE A 191 -16.79 -3.06 -1.75
CA PHE A 191 -17.79 -3.90 -2.42
C PHE A 191 -19.19 -3.45 -1.99
N VAL A 192 -20.13 -3.44 -2.92
CA VAL A 192 -21.54 -3.18 -2.62
C VAL A 192 -22.36 -4.30 -3.24
N ASN A 193 -23.15 -5.00 -2.41
CA ASN A 193 -23.93 -6.18 -2.80
C ASN A 193 -23.09 -7.23 -3.55
N GLY A 194 -21.84 -7.42 -3.14
CA GLY A 194 -20.90 -8.39 -3.73
C GLY A 194 -20.21 -7.93 -5.02
N LYS A 195 -20.57 -6.76 -5.58
CA LYS A 195 -19.89 -6.17 -6.74
C LYS A 195 -18.81 -5.19 -6.26
N GLN A 196 -17.64 -5.24 -6.85
CA GLN A 196 -16.55 -4.31 -6.55
C GLN A 196 -16.89 -2.92 -7.10
N VAL A 197 -16.73 -1.90 -6.26
CA VAL A 197 -16.74 -0.49 -6.68
C VAL A 197 -15.42 -0.18 -7.37
N GLU A 198 -15.47 0.23 -8.62
CA GLU A 198 -14.26 0.50 -9.41
C GLU A 198 -13.69 1.89 -9.17
N SER A 199 -14.56 2.88 -8.89
CA SER A 199 -14.11 4.24 -8.61
C SER A 199 -14.88 4.87 -7.46
N LEU A 200 -14.13 5.56 -6.57
CA LEU A 200 -14.67 6.39 -5.51
C LEU A 200 -14.63 7.85 -5.98
N LEU A 201 -15.82 8.46 -6.07
CA LEU A 201 -15.98 9.81 -6.59
C LEU A 201 -16.24 10.81 -5.46
N LEU A 202 -15.84 12.04 -5.66
CA LEU A 202 -16.23 13.19 -4.83
C LEU A 202 -17.03 14.17 -5.66
N ASN A 203 -18.32 14.36 -5.34
CA ASN A 203 -19.26 15.19 -6.11
C ASN A 203 -19.27 14.83 -7.61
N GLY A 204 -19.29 13.53 -7.94
CA GLY A 204 -19.34 13.01 -9.31
C GLY A 204 -18.01 12.86 -10.03
N GLU A 205 -16.91 13.33 -9.42
CA GLU A 205 -15.59 13.36 -10.03
C GLU A 205 -14.59 12.47 -9.31
N ASP A 206 -13.73 11.81 -10.07
CA ASP A 206 -12.67 10.95 -9.51
C ASP A 206 -11.74 11.74 -8.57
N PHE A 207 -11.31 11.10 -7.49
CA PHE A 207 -10.41 11.65 -6.49
C PHE A 207 -9.32 10.64 -6.16
N PHE A 208 -8.04 10.95 -6.41
CA PHE A 208 -6.91 10.02 -6.27
C PHE A 208 -7.23 8.61 -6.76
N LYS A 209 -7.43 8.46 -8.06
CA LYS A 209 -7.94 7.22 -8.71
C LYS A 209 -7.25 5.93 -8.29
N LYS A 210 -5.95 5.98 -8.05
CA LYS A 210 -5.14 4.82 -7.67
C LYS A 210 -5.07 4.61 -6.16
N ASP A 211 -5.52 5.61 -5.39
CA ASP A 211 -5.40 5.55 -3.94
C ASP A 211 -6.64 6.11 -3.25
N ARG A 212 -7.59 5.21 -3.08
CA ARG A 212 -8.86 5.50 -2.39
C ARG A 212 -8.65 5.84 -0.92
N SER A 213 -7.55 5.36 -0.33
CA SER A 213 -7.24 5.58 1.09
C SER A 213 -7.16 7.07 1.41
N VAL A 214 -6.62 7.87 0.49
CA VAL A 214 -6.53 9.33 0.69
C VAL A 214 -7.90 9.95 1.00
N MET A 215 -8.95 9.54 0.29
CA MET A 215 -10.30 10.05 0.53
C MET A 215 -10.95 9.41 1.77
N LEU A 216 -10.80 8.10 1.92
CA LEU A 216 -11.37 7.35 3.03
C LEU A 216 -10.89 7.88 4.38
N GLU A 217 -9.64 8.21 4.47
CA GLU A 217 -8.94 8.55 5.71
C GLU A 217 -8.92 10.04 6.03
N ASN A 218 -9.20 10.90 5.03
CA ASN A 218 -9.07 12.34 5.20
C ASN A 218 -10.39 13.12 5.06
N LEU A 219 -11.47 12.50 4.56
CA LEU A 219 -12.74 13.19 4.41
C LEU A 219 -13.62 13.00 5.65
N PRO A 220 -13.85 14.05 6.48
CA PRO A 220 -14.69 13.94 7.66
C PRO A 220 -16.15 13.63 7.30
N THR A 221 -16.78 12.73 8.05
CA THR A 221 -18.17 12.31 7.80
C THR A 221 -19.18 13.43 7.93
N TYR A 222 -18.93 14.41 8.81
CA TYR A 222 -19.84 15.55 9.00
C TYR A 222 -20.01 16.42 7.76
N MET A 223 -19.05 16.36 6.82
CA MET A 223 -19.10 17.08 5.53
C MET A 223 -19.97 16.35 4.51
N VAL A 224 -20.17 15.04 4.68
CA VAL A 224 -20.88 14.18 3.73
C VAL A 224 -22.40 14.37 3.89
N LYS A 225 -23.07 14.58 2.76
CA LYS A 225 -24.52 14.66 2.68
C LYS A 225 -25.15 13.31 2.38
N ASP A 226 -24.75 12.72 1.25
CA ASP A 226 -25.21 11.43 0.78
C ASP A 226 -24.12 10.70 0.02
N ILE A 227 -24.20 9.37 0.01
CA ILE A 227 -23.34 8.50 -0.78
C ILE A 227 -24.25 7.80 -1.80
N ARG A 228 -23.89 7.85 -3.09
CA ARG A 228 -24.65 7.25 -4.19
C ARG A 228 -23.85 6.14 -4.83
N VAL A 229 -24.50 5.02 -5.06
CA VAL A 229 -23.89 3.90 -5.76
C VAL A 229 -24.70 3.62 -7.01
N TYR A 230 -24.04 3.69 -8.16
CA TYR A 230 -24.66 3.54 -9.47
C TYR A 230 -23.67 3.07 -10.53
N ASP A 231 -24.19 2.52 -11.64
CA ASP A 231 -23.37 2.19 -12.80
C ASP A 231 -23.16 3.46 -13.65
N LYS A 232 -21.88 3.84 -13.82
CA LYS A 232 -21.44 5.01 -14.60
C LYS A 232 -21.01 4.55 -15.98
N MET A 233 -21.42 5.28 -17.02
CA MET A 233 -20.95 5.04 -18.39
C MET A 233 -19.43 5.01 -18.46
N SER A 234 -18.89 4.13 -19.30
CA SER A 234 -17.48 4.09 -19.64
C SER A 234 -16.99 5.47 -20.15
N ARG A 235 -15.69 5.72 -20.07
CA ARG A 235 -15.10 6.97 -20.59
C ARG A 235 -15.35 7.14 -22.08
N LEU A 236 -15.32 6.03 -22.83
CA LEU A 236 -15.64 6.03 -24.24
C LEU A 236 -17.12 6.40 -24.47
N GLY A 237 -18.04 5.84 -23.67
CA GLY A 237 -19.45 6.21 -23.74
C GLY A 237 -19.70 7.68 -23.44
N GLN A 238 -19.01 8.24 -22.43
CA GLN A 238 -19.08 9.68 -22.12
C GLN A 238 -18.53 10.56 -23.27
N LEU A 239 -17.44 10.15 -23.88
CA LEU A 239 -16.83 10.86 -25.01
C LEU A 239 -17.76 10.84 -26.25
N MET A 240 -18.39 9.72 -26.51
CA MET A 240 -19.31 9.50 -27.63
C MET A 240 -20.70 10.09 -27.37
N GLY A 241 -21.05 10.31 -26.10
CA GLY A 241 -22.41 10.73 -25.70
C GLY A 241 -23.46 9.64 -25.89
N SER A 242 -23.04 8.37 -25.89
CA SER A 242 -23.88 7.17 -26.04
C SER A 242 -23.32 6.02 -25.21
N ASN A 243 -24.18 5.08 -24.81
CA ASN A 243 -23.74 3.93 -24.01
C ASN A 243 -22.97 2.92 -24.89
N VAL A 244 -21.66 3.13 -24.98
CA VAL A 244 -20.71 2.29 -25.70
C VAL A 244 -19.66 1.78 -24.72
N GLY A 245 -19.49 0.47 -24.63
CA GLY A 245 -18.56 -0.17 -23.69
C GLY A 245 -19.20 -0.54 -22.37
N ASP A 246 -18.39 -1.12 -21.47
CA ASP A 246 -18.84 -1.62 -20.18
C ASP A 246 -19.15 -0.47 -19.20
N GLU A 247 -20.20 -0.62 -18.43
CA GLU A 247 -20.52 0.27 -17.32
C GLU A 247 -19.68 -0.10 -16.10
N MET A 248 -19.31 0.91 -15.31
CA MET A 248 -18.48 0.75 -14.10
C MET A 248 -19.29 1.10 -12.86
N LEU A 249 -19.36 0.19 -11.88
CA LEU A 249 -19.97 0.50 -10.59
C LEU A 249 -19.12 1.53 -9.84
N VAL A 250 -19.73 2.68 -9.52
CA VAL A 250 -19.06 3.77 -8.81
C VAL A 250 -19.77 4.10 -7.50
N MET A 251 -19.00 4.57 -6.54
CA MET A 251 -19.50 5.15 -5.29
C MET A 251 -19.19 6.63 -5.27
N ASP A 252 -20.20 7.48 -5.28
CA ASP A 252 -20.10 8.92 -5.34
C ASP A 252 -20.45 9.56 -3.99
N VAL A 253 -19.48 10.17 -3.36
CA VAL A 253 -19.61 10.87 -2.08
C VAL A 253 -19.94 12.32 -2.35
N ASN A 254 -21.14 12.75 -1.94
CA ASN A 254 -21.62 14.10 -2.15
C ASN A 254 -21.53 14.92 -0.86
N LEU A 255 -20.94 16.11 -0.95
CA LEU A 255 -20.79 17.02 0.18
C LEU A 255 -22.06 17.84 0.43
N LYS A 256 -22.29 18.25 1.69
CA LYS A 256 -23.29 19.24 2.06
C LYS A 256 -22.97 20.58 1.40
N LYS A 257 -24.00 21.39 1.14
CA LYS A 257 -23.85 22.68 0.46
C LYS A 257 -22.86 23.62 1.13
N ASP A 258 -22.85 23.63 2.45
CA ASP A 258 -21.96 24.47 3.26
C ASP A 258 -20.48 24.09 3.13
N TYR A 259 -20.22 22.86 2.64
CA TYR A 259 -18.88 22.32 2.43
C TYR A 259 -18.54 22.13 0.94
N GLN A 260 -19.28 22.77 0.02
CA GLN A 260 -18.98 22.70 -1.42
C GLN A 260 -17.88 23.67 -1.86
N ILE A 261 -17.57 24.67 -1.04
CA ILE A 261 -16.49 25.64 -1.24
C ILE A 261 -15.75 25.77 0.08
N GLY A 262 -14.46 25.45 0.07
CA GLY A 262 -13.68 25.55 1.28
C GLY A 262 -12.27 25.01 1.15
N TRP A 263 -11.65 24.86 2.28
CA TRP A 263 -10.37 24.18 2.42
C TRP A 263 -10.35 23.38 3.72
N MET A 264 -9.57 22.34 3.75
CA MET A 264 -9.28 21.56 4.93
C MET A 264 -7.82 21.16 4.94
N ALA A 265 -7.25 20.99 6.11
CA ALA A 265 -5.90 20.47 6.28
C ALA A 265 -5.80 19.62 7.53
N ASN A 266 -5.08 18.52 7.41
CA ASN A 266 -4.70 17.64 8.52
C ASN A 266 -3.17 17.68 8.64
N LEU A 267 -2.68 17.87 9.84
CA LEU A 267 -1.27 17.86 10.16
C LEU A 267 -1.05 16.90 11.33
N GLU A 268 -0.13 15.98 11.17
CA GLU A 268 0.26 15.04 12.18
C GLU A 268 1.78 15.08 12.35
N GLY A 269 2.26 15.05 13.58
CA GLY A 269 3.68 15.01 13.90
C GLY A 269 3.92 14.15 15.12
N GLY A 270 4.99 13.36 15.07
CA GLY A 270 5.38 12.47 16.16
C GLY A 270 6.88 12.30 16.23
N GLY A 271 7.38 12.04 17.43
CA GLY A 271 8.77 11.69 17.69
C GLY A 271 8.87 10.59 18.71
N GLY A 272 9.93 9.78 18.63
CA GLY A 272 10.16 8.65 19.52
C GLY A 272 11.63 8.50 19.89
N THR A 273 11.93 7.46 20.65
CA THR A 273 13.31 7.03 20.94
C THR A 273 14.01 6.58 19.67
N ASP A 274 15.35 6.48 19.69
CA ASP A 274 16.19 6.04 18.57
C ASP A 274 15.97 6.85 17.28
N GLU A 275 15.81 8.18 17.41
CA GLU A 275 15.63 9.13 16.31
C GLU A 275 14.39 8.81 15.45
N ARG A 276 13.37 8.18 16.02
CA ARG A 276 12.12 7.90 15.30
C ARG A 276 11.30 9.17 15.14
N TYR A 277 10.77 9.35 13.93
CA TYR A 277 9.96 10.50 13.59
C TYR A 277 8.79 10.14 12.64
N LEU A 278 7.76 10.95 12.71
CA LEU A 278 6.61 10.94 11.81
C LEU A 278 6.22 12.39 11.53
N GLY A 279 6.03 12.71 10.27
CA GLY A 279 5.43 13.97 9.83
C GLY A 279 4.46 13.70 8.68
N ARG A 280 3.20 14.10 8.80
CA ARG A 280 2.19 13.96 7.76
C ARG A 280 1.46 15.28 7.57
N LEU A 281 1.16 15.57 6.33
CA LEU A 281 0.38 16.73 5.92
C LEU A 281 -0.62 16.29 4.84
N PHE A 282 -1.85 16.69 5.00
CA PHE A 282 -2.86 16.67 3.95
C PHE A 282 -3.51 18.05 3.87
N ALA A 283 -3.69 18.57 2.66
CA ALA A 283 -4.41 19.80 2.40
C ALA A 283 -5.33 19.63 1.20
N LEU A 284 -6.55 20.11 1.30
CA LEU A 284 -7.56 20.08 0.24
C LEU A 284 -8.22 21.46 0.14
N ARG A 285 -8.19 22.05 -1.05
CA ARG A 285 -8.98 23.21 -1.42
C ARG A 285 -9.95 22.81 -2.53
N TYR A 286 -11.20 23.14 -2.37
CA TYR A 286 -12.23 22.85 -3.37
C TYR A 286 -13.21 23.99 -3.53
N THR A 287 -13.74 24.08 -4.74
CA THR A 287 -14.83 24.96 -5.16
C THR A 287 -15.83 24.15 -5.97
N THR A 288 -16.91 24.77 -6.44
CA THR A 288 -17.87 24.12 -7.33
C THR A 288 -17.29 23.67 -8.68
N HIS A 289 -16.12 24.22 -9.08
CA HIS A 289 -15.53 23.99 -10.40
C HIS A 289 -14.06 23.57 -10.36
N SER A 290 -13.45 23.59 -9.19
CA SER A 290 -12.05 23.20 -9.05
C SER A 290 -11.78 22.53 -7.72
N ARG A 291 -10.83 21.63 -7.73
CA ARG A 291 -10.30 20.95 -6.55
C ARG A 291 -8.78 20.84 -6.72
N VAL A 292 -8.07 21.14 -5.65
CA VAL A 292 -6.64 20.86 -5.54
C VAL A 292 -6.39 20.27 -4.19
N SER A 293 -5.74 19.13 -4.14
CA SER A 293 -5.29 18.51 -2.89
C SER A 293 -3.81 18.18 -2.95
N ALA A 294 -3.17 18.19 -1.80
CA ALA A 294 -1.78 17.81 -1.65
C ALA A 294 -1.61 17.00 -0.37
N PHE A 295 -0.75 16.02 -0.41
CA PHE A 295 -0.34 15.28 0.77
C PHE A 295 1.18 15.11 0.81
N ALA A 296 1.72 14.98 2.02
CA ALA A 296 3.10 14.60 2.26
C ALA A 296 3.18 13.72 3.50
N ASN A 297 4.07 12.74 3.48
CA ASN A 297 4.37 11.88 4.61
C ASN A 297 5.87 11.63 4.63
N ALA A 298 6.49 11.80 5.80
CA ALA A 298 7.89 11.48 6.04
C ALA A 298 8.01 10.76 7.38
N ASN A 299 8.54 9.55 7.37
CA ASN A 299 8.71 8.76 8.59
C ASN A 299 9.83 7.72 8.46
N ASN A 300 10.32 7.23 9.58
CA ASN A 300 11.22 6.09 9.68
C ASN A 300 10.66 4.98 10.60
N LEU A 301 9.34 4.83 10.60
CA LEU A 301 8.57 3.90 11.43
C LEU A 301 8.11 2.66 10.66
N ASN A 302 8.55 2.46 9.42
CA ASN A 302 8.00 1.48 8.47
C ASN A 302 6.51 1.71 8.16
N ASP A 303 6.01 2.93 8.39
CA ASP A 303 4.61 3.25 8.26
C ASP A 303 4.32 3.76 6.83
N LYS A 304 3.54 3.00 6.09
CA LYS A 304 3.09 3.33 4.74
C LYS A 304 1.79 4.14 4.72
N GLN A 305 1.21 4.39 5.88
CA GLN A 305 -0.06 5.11 5.98
C GLN A 305 0.06 6.55 5.49
N ARG A 306 -1.03 7.06 5.00
CA ARG A 306 -1.16 8.44 4.53
C ARG A 306 -1.80 9.32 5.61
N PRO A 307 -1.68 10.65 5.50
CA PRO A 307 -2.30 11.54 6.48
C PRO A 307 -3.80 11.27 6.66
N GLY A 308 -4.24 11.22 7.91
CA GLY A 308 -5.65 11.10 8.29
C GLY A 308 -6.15 9.68 8.57
N GLN A 309 -5.31 8.67 8.53
CA GLN A 309 -5.69 7.33 9.00
C GLN A 309 -5.91 7.35 10.51
N ASN A 310 -7.15 7.07 10.93
CA ASN A 310 -7.50 6.86 12.34
C ASN A 310 -7.26 5.42 12.80
N SER A 311 -6.64 4.59 12.00
CA SER A 311 -6.31 3.24 12.40
C SER A 311 -5.23 3.29 13.50
N GLU A 312 -5.37 2.42 14.47
CA GLU A 312 -4.30 2.14 15.41
C GLU A 312 -3.02 1.89 14.64
N TRP A 313 -1.92 2.48 15.13
CA TRP A 313 -0.62 2.30 14.51
C TRP A 313 -0.28 0.80 14.49
N MET A 314 -0.40 0.20 13.33
CA MET A 314 0.11 -1.14 13.07
C MET A 314 1.35 -0.99 12.19
N PRO A 315 2.56 -1.12 12.76
CA PRO A 315 3.75 -1.17 11.96
C PRO A 315 3.61 -2.37 11.03
N ALA A 316 3.77 -2.14 9.73
CA ALA A 316 3.91 -3.26 8.81
C ALA A 316 5.06 -4.13 9.32
N VAL A 317 4.81 -5.42 9.54
CA VAL A 317 5.87 -6.39 9.86
C VAL A 317 6.71 -6.56 8.60
N GLU A 318 7.56 -5.57 8.34
CA GLU A 318 8.55 -5.62 7.27
C GLU A 318 9.90 -5.95 7.87
N ASN A 319 10.65 -6.80 7.18
CA ASN A 319 12.02 -7.08 7.57
C ASN A 319 12.87 -5.81 7.37
N GLY A 320 13.51 -5.35 8.44
CA GLY A 320 14.44 -4.23 8.39
C GLY A 320 13.85 -2.87 8.79
N ILE A 321 14.64 -1.84 8.53
CA ILE A 321 14.32 -0.44 8.83
C ILE A 321 14.09 0.29 7.52
N ARG A 322 12.97 0.98 7.41
CA ARG A 322 12.61 1.76 6.24
C ARG A 322 12.35 3.21 6.61
N THR A 323 13.02 4.11 5.91
CA THR A 323 12.68 5.53 5.87
C THR A 323 11.82 5.77 4.64
N LEU A 324 10.67 6.37 4.82
CA LEU A 324 9.72 6.66 3.75
C LEU A 324 9.47 8.16 3.66
N GLN A 325 9.51 8.69 2.46
CA GLN A 325 9.10 10.05 2.13
C GLN A 325 8.20 9.98 0.89
N ASN A 326 6.95 10.32 1.03
CA ASN A 326 6.03 10.35 -0.09
C ASN A 326 5.21 11.63 -0.10
N GLY A 327 4.78 12.01 -1.27
CA GLY A 327 3.95 13.18 -1.45
C GLY A 327 3.22 13.14 -2.78
N GLY A 328 2.17 13.93 -2.89
CA GLY A 328 1.43 14.02 -4.13
C GLY A 328 0.50 15.21 -4.18
N ILE A 329 0.11 15.51 -5.39
CA ILE A 329 -0.84 16.57 -5.73
C ILE A 329 -1.90 15.97 -6.66
N ASP A 330 -3.17 16.24 -6.40
CA ASP A 330 -4.30 15.96 -7.28
C ASP A 330 -4.96 17.29 -7.64
N TYR A 331 -5.39 17.44 -8.87
CA TYR A 331 -6.12 18.60 -9.33
C TYR A 331 -7.30 18.25 -10.24
N LEU A 332 -8.34 19.04 -10.13
CA LEU A 332 -9.49 19.05 -11.02
C LEU A 332 -9.86 20.51 -11.33
N VAL A 333 -9.98 20.84 -12.60
CA VAL A 333 -10.51 22.11 -13.07
C VAL A 333 -11.57 21.83 -14.13
N ASN A 334 -12.79 22.32 -13.89
CA ASN A 334 -13.92 22.13 -14.77
C ASN A 334 -14.50 23.48 -15.20
N ASP A 335 -14.76 23.66 -16.50
CA ASP A 335 -15.41 24.87 -17.00
C ASP A 335 -16.91 24.88 -16.64
N ARG A 336 -17.44 26.04 -16.30
CA ARG A 336 -18.88 26.24 -15.99
C ARG A 336 -19.82 25.75 -17.10
N LEU A 337 -19.38 25.84 -18.36
CA LEU A 337 -20.12 25.41 -19.54
C LEU A 337 -19.75 23.99 -19.98
N HIS A 338 -18.94 23.26 -19.17
CA HIS A 338 -18.45 21.92 -19.46
C HIS A 338 -17.70 21.79 -20.80
N ARG A 339 -17.11 22.88 -21.28
CA ARG A 339 -16.33 22.89 -22.53
C ARG A 339 -14.98 22.23 -22.36
N PHE A 340 -14.41 22.28 -21.16
CA PHE A 340 -13.21 21.52 -20.82
C PHE A 340 -13.25 21.05 -19.37
N LYS A 341 -12.57 19.93 -19.15
CA LYS A 341 -12.29 19.39 -17.83
C LYS A 341 -10.84 18.92 -17.83
N LEU A 342 -10.07 19.38 -16.88
CA LEU A 342 -8.68 19.01 -16.66
C LEU A 342 -8.58 18.34 -15.29
N GLU A 343 -8.22 17.08 -15.25
CA GLU A 343 -7.96 16.36 -14.02
C GLU A 343 -6.63 15.64 -14.10
N GLY A 344 -5.97 15.49 -12.96
CA GLY A 344 -4.72 14.73 -12.91
C GLY A 344 -4.13 14.69 -11.53
N GLU A 345 -3.16 13.80 -11.41
CA GLU A 345 -2.39 13.58 -10.19
C GLU A 345 -0.90 13.44 -10.50
N ALA A 346 -0.08 13.84 -9.57
CA ALA A 346 1.35 13.58 -9.54
C ALA A 346 1.75 13.10 -8.15
N THR A 347 2.54 12.03 -8.08
CA THR A 347 3.02 11.46 -6.83
C THR A 347 4.52 11.19 -6.89
N VAL A 348 5.21 11.44 -5.80
CA VAL A 348 6.60 11.08 -5.57
C VAL A 348 6.70 10.20 -4.34
N ASN A 349 7.45 9.11 -4.46
CA ASN A 349 7.75 8.21 -3.35
C ASN A 349 9.25 7.96 -3.33
N HIS A 350 9.85 8.22 -2.20
CA HIS A 350 11.24 7.93 -1.92
C HIS A 350 11.34 7.01 -0.71
N SER A 351 12.18 5.98 -0.79
CA SER A 351 12.40 5.10 0.34
C SER A 351 13.85 4.60 0.43
N ASP A 352 14.37 4.62 1.64
CA ASP A 352 15.60 3.95 2.03
C ASP A 352 15.28 2.75 2.89
N THR A 353 15.70 1.57 2.47
CA THR A 353 15.43 0.31 3.18
C THR A 353 16.73 -0.37 3.54
N ARG A 354 16.89 -0.73 4.80
CA ARG A 354 18.03 -1.49 5.32
C ARG A 354 17.52 -2.80 5.90
N THR A 355 18.00 -3.90 5.35
CA THR A 355 17.68 -5.24 5.87
C THR A 355 18.95 -5.95 6.29
N LYS A 356 18.84 -6.72 7.36
CA LYS A 356 19.88 -7.63 7.83
C LYS A 356 19.22 -8.91 8.29
N GLU A 357 19.55 -9.99 7.64
CA GLU A 357 19.06 -11.32 7.96
C GLU A 357 20.22 -12.22 8.33
N LEU A 358 20.10 -12.93 9.42
CA LEU A 358 21.06 -13.92 9.92
C LEU A 358 20.33 -15.24 10.00
N THR A 359 20.88 -16.25 9.34
CA THR A 359 20.29 -17.61 9.34
C THR A 359 21.30 -18.59 9.90
N ALA A 360 20.83 -19.43 10.81
CA ALA A 360 21.53 -20.60 11.32
C ALA A 360 20.75 -21.84 10.93
N SER A 361 21.41 -22.86 10.41
CA SER A 361 20.79 -24.13 10.02
C SER A 361 21.65 -25.31 10.43
N GLN A 362 20.99 -26.43 10.75
CA GLN A 362 21.60 -27.72 10.94
C GLN A 362 20.91 -28.72 10.03
N THR A 363 21.68 -29.47 9.26
CA THR A 363 21.16 -30.52 8.40
C THR A 363 21.62 -31.87 8.94
N PHE A 364 20.67 -32.72 9.28
CA PHE A 364 20.92 -34.04 9.83
C PHE A 364 21.17 -35.05 8.70
N LEU A 365 22.35 -35.63 8.65
CA LEU A 365 22.77 -36.55 7.60
C LEU A 365 23.33 -37.86 8.23
N GLN A 366 23.15 -38.99 7.55
CA GLN A 366 23.69 -40.28 8.00
C GLN A 366 25.22 -40.27 8.15
N GLY A 367 25.94 -39.45 7.40
CA GLY A 367 27.40 -39.31 7.43
C GLY A 367 27.95 -38.26 8.42
N GLY A 368 27.10 -37.68 9.22
CA GLY A 368 27.41 -36.59 10.13
C GLY A 368 26.67 -35.28 9.76
N ASP A 369 26.29 -34.53 10.76
CA ASP A 369 25.52 -33.30 10.59
C ASP A 369 26.35 -32.20 9.93
N THR A 370 25.68 -31.30 9.22
CA THR A 370 26.30 -30.11 8.68
C THR A 370 25.62 -28.85 9.23
N TYR A 371 26.39 -27.82 9.44
CA TYR A 371 25.97 -26.58 10.08
C TYR A 371 26.14 -25.42 9.10
N GLY A 372 25.05 -24.71 8.86
CA GLY A 372 25.04 -23.55 7.98
C GLY A 372 24.92 -22.25 8.75
N ARG A 373 25.64 -21.23 8.28
CA ARG A 373 25.47 -19.85 8.71
C ARG A 373 25.43 -18.97 7.48
N SER A 374 24.44 -18.09 7.42
CA SER A 374 24.41 -17.08 6.38
C SER A 374 24.03 -15.72 6.93
N ARG A 375 24.54 -14.69 6.27
CA ARG A 375 24.17 -13.29 6.49
C ARG A 375 23.83 -12.66 5.16
N ASN A 376 22.65 -12.09 5.10
CA ASN A 376 22.21 -11.26 3.99
C ASN A 376 21.95 -9.85 4.49
N THR A 377 22.68 -8.88 3.95
CA THR A 377 22.46 -7.46 4.23
C THR A 377 22.15 -6.75 2.92
N ASN A 378 21.12 -5.94 2.92
CA ASN A 378 20.77 -5.14 1.75
C ASN A 378 20.45 -3.71 2.15
N TYR A 379 20.91 -2.76 1.37
CA TYR A 379 20.55 -1.37 1.42
C TYR A 379 20.00 -0.95 0.07
N ALA A 380 18.72 -0.64 0.04
CA ALA A 380 18.01 -0.21 -1.17
C ALA A 380 17.55 1.23 -1.02
N HIS A 381 17.74 1.99 -2.07
CA HIS A 381 17.33 3.37 -2.24
C HIS A 381 16.44 3.47 -3.47
N ASP A 382 15.18 3.82 -3.30
CA ASP A 382 14.19 3.87 -4.36
C ASP A 382 13.56 5.26 -4.46
N LEU A 383 13.46 5.77 -5.67
CA LEU A 383 12.71 6.97 -6.01
C LEU A 383 11.71 6.62 -7.11
N ASN A 384 10.42 6.91 -6.88
CA ASN A 384 9.36 6.72 -7.87
C ASN A 384 8.59 8.03 -8.05
N PHE A 385 8.44 8.47 -9.29
CA PHE A 385 7.62 9.60 -9.67
C PHE A 385 6.58 9.17 -10.69
N ASN A 386 5.32 9.43 -10.40
CA ASN A 386 4.20 9.05 -11.25
C ASN A 386 3.32 10.26 -11.53
N THR A 387 2.86 10.40 -12.77
CA THR A 387 1.81 11.33 -13.13
C THR A 387 0.74 10.65 -13.97
N HIS A 388 -0.51 11.01 -13.72
CA HIS A 388 -1.65 10.60 -14.53
C HIS A 388 -2.55 11.79 -14.76
N HIS A 389 -2.85 12.06 -16.02
CA HIS A 389 -3.70 13.17 -16.40
C HIS A 389 -4.82 12.70 -17.33
N HIS A 390 -5.96 13.36 -17.22
CA HIS A 390 -7.08 13.16 -18.12
C HIS A 390 -7.71 14.54 -18.43
N TRP A 391 -7.55 14.98 -19.67
CA TRP A 391 -8.02 16.25 -20.14
C TRP A 391 -9.10 16.03 -21.19
N THR A 392 -10.26 16.63 -21.02
CA THR A 392 -11.34 16.55 -21.99
C THR A 392 -11.72 17.94 -22.47
N PHE A 393 -11.97 18.04 -23.78
CA PHE A 393 -12.42 19.24 -24.44
C PHE A 393 -13.68 18.88 -25.22
N ASN A 394 -14.78 19.54 -24.92
CA ASN A 394 -16.08 19.25 -25.49
C ASN A 394 -16.59 20.42 -26.31
N SER A 395 -17.00 20.14 -27.54
CA SER A 395 -17.71 21.06 -28.39
C SER A 395 -18.98 20.43 -28.95
N LYS A 396 -19.75 21.20 -29.70
CA LYS A 396 -20.99 20.71 -30.32
C LYS A 396 -20.75 19.48 -31.22
N TRP A 397 -19.63 19.46 -31.93
CA TRP A 397 -19.36 18.48 -32.97
C TRP A 397 -18.17 17.54 -32.67
N VAL A 398 -17.27 17.99 -31.83
CA VAL A 398 -16.03 17.25 -31.55
C VAL A 398 -15.77 17.21 -30.05
N ASN A 399 -15.59 16.02 -29.51
CA ASN A 399 -15.11 15.81 -28.16
C ASN A 399 -13.72 15.20 -28.24
N VAL A 400 -12.77 15.78 -27.51
CA VAL A 400 -11.38 15.33 -27.47
C VAL A 400 -11.03 14.91 -26.06
N SER A 401 -10.35 13.78 -25.90
CA SER A 401 -9.76 13.32 -24.66
C SER A 401 -8.26 13.09 -24.84
N LEU A 402 -7.47 13.62 -23.91
CA LEU A 402 -6.02 13.47 -23.86
C LEU A 402 -5.62 12.88 -22.52
N ASN A 403 -4.77 11.84 -22.54
CA ASN A 403 -4.33 11.12 -21.33
C ASN A 403 -2.80 11.01 -21.32
N PRO A 404 -2.05 12.06 -20.98
CA PRO A 404 -0.62 11.96 -20.76
C PRO A 404 -0.30 11.32 -19.42
N ASN A 405 0.65 10.38 -19.41
CA ASN A 405 1.14 9.71 -18.22
C ASN A 405 2.65 9.62 -18.27
N LEU A 406 3.27 9.72 -17.12
CA LEU A 406 4.70 9.53 -16.95
C LEU A 406 4.95 8.70 -15.69
N HIS A 407 5.81 7.72 -15.81
CA HIS A 407 6.34 6.95 -14.69
C HIS A 407 7.87 6.96 -14.80
N TYR A 408 8.51 7.44 -13.76
CA TYR A 408 9.96 7.39 -13.58
C TYR A 408 10.27 6.69 -12.27
N SER A 409 11.17 5.72 -12.32
CA SER A 409 11.74 5.14 -11.12
C SER A 409 13.26 5.06 -11.23
N SER A 410 13.92 5.31 -10.12
CA SER A 410 15.36 5.13 -9.97
C SER A 410 15.61 4.29 -8.75
N ASN A 411 16.45 3.28 -8.89
CA ASN A 411 16.82 2.39 -7.80
C ASN A 411 18.33 2.26 -7.68
N SER A 412 18.78 2.13 -6.44
CA SER A 412 20.16 1.80 -6.10
C SER A 412 20.15 0.77 -4.97
N ASP A 413 20.70 -0.40 -5.23
CA ASP A 413 20.75 -1.52 -4.29
C ASP A 413 22.22 -1.90 -4.02
N ASN A 414 22.56 -2.04 -2.75
CA ASN A 414 23.84 -2.58 -2.30
C ASN A 414 23.58 -3.80 -1.44
N GLY A 415 23.98 -4.97 -1.92
CA GLY A 415 23.75 -6.25 -1.25
C GLY A 415 25.05 -6.95 -0.86
N LEU A 416 25.07 -7.57 0.31
CA LEU A 416 26.14 -8.48 0.72
C LEU A 416 25.51 -9.77 1.26
N PHE A 417 25.66 -10.84 0.53
CA PHE A 417 25.32 -12.19 0.94
C PHE A 417 26.58 -12.99 1.21
N ARG A 418 26.67 -13.59 2.40
CA ARG A 418 27.71 -14.53 2.79
C ARG A 418 27.08 -15.76 3.40
N ALA A 419 27.46 -16.93 2.92
CA ALA A 419 27.01 -18.21 3.45
C ALA A 419 28.18 -19.18 3.59
N VAL A 420 28.18 -19.92 4.67
CA VAL A 420 29.17 -20.93 4.97
C VAL A 420 28.47 -22.19 5.46
N GLN A 421 28.94 -23.34 5.00
CA GLN A 421 28.55 -24.65 5.51
C GLN A 421 29.77 -25.34 6.12
N SER A 422 29.64 -25.85 7.32
CA SER A 422 30.71 -26.52 8.09
C SER A 422 30.30 -27.90 8.52
N SER A 423 31.26 -28.79 8.66
CA SER A 423 31.10 -30.11 9.28
C SER A 423 31.10 -30.06 10.81
N ARG A 424 31.28 -28.90 11.44
CA ARG A 424 31.26 -28.68 12.88
C ARG A 424 30.42 -27.49 13.28
N ASP A 425 29.75 -27.54 14.41
CA ASP A 425 29.01 -26.44 15.00
C ASP A 425 29.96 -25.47 15.75
N ASN A 426 30.77 -24.76 14.98
CA ASN A 426 31.71 -23.75 15.50
C ASN A 426 31.57 -22.39 14.79
N LEU A 427 30.54 -22.20 14.01
CA LEU A 427 30.29 -20.99 13.25
C LEU A 427 29.57 -19.95 14.11
N THR A 428 30.21 -18.79 14.28
CA THR A 428 29.60 -17.60 14.88
C THR A 428 29.39 -16.50 13.81
N ASP A 429 28.56 -15.53 14.11
CA ASP A 429 28.33 -14.41 13.17
C ASP A 429 29.59 -13.57 12.93
N VAL A 430 30.48 -13.48 13.93
CA VAL A 430 31.79 -12.82 13.80
C VAL A 430 32.75 -13.63 12.93
N ALA A 431 32.64 -14.95 12.99
CA ALA A 431 33.47 -15.84 12.16
C ALA A 431 33.16 -15.70 10.67
N LEU A 432 31.92 -15.35 10.27
CA LEU A 432 31.58 -15.12 8.87
C LEU A 432 32.50 -14.10 8.18
N ASP A 433 32.81 -12.96 8.82
CA ASP A 433 33.66 -11.94 8.21
C ASP A 433 35.11 -12.43 8.05
N THR A 434 35.61 -13.15 9.03
CA THR A 434 37.00 -13.67 9.00
C THR A 434 37.17 -14.80 7.98
N LEU A 435 36.13 -15.58 7.69
CA LEU A 435 36.16 -16.67 6.71
C LEU A 435 36.13 -16.16 5.26
N PHE A 436 35.77 -14.90 5.03
CA PHE A 436 35.74 -14.28 3.71
C PHE A 436 36.87 -13.29 3.43
N ALA A 437 37.84 -13.19 4.34
CA ALA A 437 39.05 -12.43 4.08
C ALA A 437 39.87 -13.05 2.94
N LEU A 438 40.56 -12.25 2.14
CA LEU A 438 41.37 -12.72 1.00
C LEU A 438 42.52 -13.67 1.42
N ASN A 439 43.02 -13.54 2.65
CA ASN A 439 44.11 -14.36 3.18
C ASN A 439 43.65 -15.19 4.40
N VAL A 440 42.68 -16.06 4.21
CA VAL A 440 42.21 -16.97 5.27
C VAL A 440 43.19 -18.12 5.42
N SER A 441 43.59 -18.38 6.67
CA SER A 441 44.51 -19.51 6.94
C SER A 441 43.82 -20.86 6.64
N PRO A 442 44.55 -21.87 6.09
CA PRO A 442 44.00 -23.18 5.81
C PRO A 442 43.36 -23.86 7.03
N GLU A 443 43.88 -23.60 8.23
CA GLU A 443 43.35 -24.12 9.49
C GLU A 443 41.91 -23.70 9.76
N LYS A 444 41.55 -22.46 9.43
CA LYS A 444 40.18 -21.95 9.56
C LYS A 444 39.23 -22.59 8.54
N LEU A 445 39.73 -23.02 7.42
CA LEU A 445 38.98 -23.69 6.35
C LEU A 445 38.89 -25.19 6.51
N ALA A 446 39.61 -25.81 7.47
CA ALA A 446 39.71 -27.26 7.65
C ALA A 446 38.37 -28.00 7.83
N HIS A 447 37.34 -27.31 8.34
CA HIS A 447 36.01 -27.86 8.57
C HIS A 447 34.94 -27.25 7.68
N ILE A 448 35.33 -26.33 6.79
CA ILE A 448 34.40 -25.64 5.89
C ILE A 448 34.18 -26.54 4.66
N ILE A 449 32.92 -26.88 4.41
CA ILE A 449 32.49 -27.67 3.26
C ILE A 449 32.40 -26.74 2.04
N ASN A 450 31.72 -25.62 2.19
CA ASN A 450 31.64 -24.57 1.17
C ASN A 450 31.50 -23.19 1.81
N ARG A 451 31.92 -22.19 1.08
CA ARG A 451 31.65 -20.78 1.36
C ARG A 451 31.29 -20.04 0.08
N VAL A 452 30.25 -19.23 0.17
CA VAL A 452 29.73 -18.42 -0.93
C VAL A 452 29.61 -16.98 -0.48
N SER A 453 30.18 -16.07 -1.24
CA SER A 453 29.98 -14.63 -1.07
C SER A 453 29.48 -14.02 -2.36
N ASN A 454 28.52 -13.13 -2.26
CA ASN A 454 28.07 -12.28 -3.34
C ASN A 454 27.88 -10.87 -2.80
N GLU A 455 28.78 -9.98 -3.18
CA GLU A 455 28.65 -8.55 -2.93
C GLU A 455 28.20 -7.90 -4.23
N SER A 456 27.09 -7.19 -4.22
CA SER A 456 26.45 -6.63 -5.41
C SER A 456 26.10 -5.17 -5.21
N LYS A 457 26.22 -4.41 -6.31
CA LYS A 457 25.74 -3.04 -6.40
C LYS A 457 25.02 -2.87 -7.72
N ARG A 458 23.75 -2.50 -7.61
CA ARG A 458 22.91 -2.24 -8.78
C ARG A 458 22.43 -0.81 -8.73
N ASN A 459 22.58 -0.10 -9.83
CA ASN A 459 22.05 1.23 -10.02
C ASN A 459 21.28 1.27 -11.34
N GLY A 460 20.17 1.99 -11.34
CA GLY A 460 19.44 2.09 -12.60
C GLY A 460 18.23 3.01 -12.54
N TYR A 461 17.61 3.15 -13.69
CA TYR A 461 16.36 3.86 -13.82
C TYR A 461 15.42 3.16 -14.82
N TYR A 462 14.17 3.42 -14.64
CA TYR A 462 13.07 3.08 -15.55
C TYR A 462 12.27 4.35 -15.84
N LEU A 463 12.15 4.70 -17.11
CA LEU A 463 11.30 5.78 -17.59
C LEU A 463 10.23 5.21 -18.52
N SER A 464 8.97 5.46 -18.24
CA SER A 464 7.86 5.15 -19.13
C SER A 464 7.00 6.39 -19.32
N THR A 465 6.76 6.76 -20.54
CA THR A 465 5.81 7.83 -20.88
C THR A 465 4.78 7.29 -21.85
N SER A 466 3.53 7.68 -21.66
CA SER A 466 2.45 7.34 -22.58
C SER A 466 1.54 8.53 -22.81
N MET A 467 1.03 8.63 -24.04
CA MET A 467 0.03 9.60 -24.44
C MET A 467 -1.06 8.86 -25.20
N ALA A 468 -2.30 8.96 -24.73
CA ALA A 468 -3.46 8.53 -25.48
C ALA A 468 -4.32 9.76 -25.85
N ALA A 469 -4.64 9.88 -27.11
CA ALA A 469 -5.52 10.92 -27.63
C ALA A 469 -6.71 10.25 -28.33
N GLN A 470 -7.92 10.71 -28.02
CA GLN A 470 -9.15 10.24 -28.64
C GLN A 470 -9.96 11.45 -29.10
N ALA A 471 -10.52 11.38 -30.28
CA ALA A 471 -11.43 12.40 -30.81
C ALA A 471 -12.71 11.74 -31.32
N ALA A 472 -13.84 12.06 -30.71
CA ALA A 472 -15.15 11.65 -31.18
C ALA A 472 -15.79 12.80 -31.96
N ILE A 473 -16.05 12.58 -33.24
CA ILE A 473 -16.62 13.53 -34.18
C ILE A 473 -18.07 13.14 -34.42
N LYS A 474 -19.02 13.97 -34.01
CA LYS A 474 -20.46 13.78 -34.21
C LYS A 474 -20.82 14.25 -35.61
N LEU A 475 -21.48 13.42 -36.36
CA LEU A 475 -21.93 13.79 -37.70
C LEU A 475 -23.27 14.55 -37.64
N PRO A 476 -23.39 15.67 -38.37
CA PRO A 476 -24.65 16.42 -38.40
C PRO A 476 -25.80 15.62 -39.00
N HIS A 477 -26.98 15.81 -38.44
CA HIS A 477 -28.25 15.18 -38.88
C HIS A 477 -28.34 13.65 -38.71
N THR A 478 -27.36 13.02 -38.07
CA THR A 478 -27.35 11.59 -37.74
C THR A 478 -26.99 11.38 -36.27
N ASN A 479 -27.12 10.16 -35.79
CA ASN A 479 -26.57 9.76 -34.48
C ASN A 479 -25.19 9.12 -34.61
N ASP A 480 -24.62 9.16 -35.79
CA ASP A 480 -23.34 8.51 -36.08
C ASP A 480 -22.15 9.30 -35.55
N ASN A 481 -21.09 8.58 -35.27
CA ASN A 481 -19.86 9.17 -34.79
C ASN A 481 -18.65 8.53 -35.50
N ILE A 482 -17.62 9.36 -35.71
CA ILE A 482 -16.29 8.89 -36.08
C ILE A 482 -15.41 8.98 -34.84
N LEU A 483 -14.76 7.89 -34.47
CA LEU A 483 -13.77 7.84 -33.41
C LEU A 483 -12.39 7.73 -34.03
N LEU A 484 -11.54 8.69 -33.69
CA LEU A 484 -10.11 8.65 -34.00
C LEU A 484 -9.35 8.45 -32.72
N GLU A 485 -8.44 7.49 -32.67
CA GLU A 485 -7.57 7.23 -31.53
C GLU A 485 -6.12 7.24 -31.95
N ALA A 486 -5.27 7.83 -31.16
CA ALA A 486 -3.83 7.76 -31.29
C ALA A 486 -3.23 7.45 -29.92
N ARG A 487 -2.31 6.49 -29.87
CA ARG A 487 -1.59 6.13 -28.63
C ARG A 487 -0.10 6.08 -28.93
N GLY A 488 0.69 6.63 -28.06
CA GLY A 488 2.13 6.56 -28.11
C GLY A 488 2.68 6.12 -26.75
N ASN A 489 3.63 5.19 -26.76
CA ASN A 489 4.34 4.75 -25.56
C ASN A 489 5.85 4.81 -25.83
N TYR A 490 6.58 5.25 -24.82
CA TYR A 490 8.04 5.20 -24.81
C TYR A 490 8.51 4.64 -23.47
N VAL A 491 9.43 3.69 -23.53
CA VAL A 491 10.08 3.10 -22.35
C VAL A 491 11.58 3.18 -22.54
N ASP A 492 12.28 3.61 -21.52
CA ASP A 492 13.75 3.62 -21.45
C ASP A 492 14.18 3.10 -20.09
N THR A 493 15.02 2.08 -20.08
CA THR A 493 15.50 1.44 -18.87
C THR A 493 16.99 1.21 -18.99
N GLN A 494 17.73 1.58 -17.97
CA GLN A 494 19.14 1.28 -17.88
C GLN A 494 19.45 0.78 -16.47
N HIS A 495 20.24 -0.31 -16.40
CA HIS A 495 20.79 -0.81 -15.14
C HIS A 495 22.27 -1.15 -15.32
N ASP A 496 23.03 -0.76 -14.33
CA ASP A 496 24.41 -1.12 -14.13
C ASP A 496 24.49 -2.06 -12.91
N ASN A 497 24.93 -3.28 -13.12
CA ASN A 497 25.00 -4.34 -12.13
C ASN A 497 26.45 -4.73 -11.89
N PHE A 498 26.98 -4.48 -10.72
CA PHE A 498 28.31 -4.90 -10.31
C PHE A 498 28.21 -6.04 -9.31
N ALA A 499 29.08 -7.04 -9.41
CA ALA A 499 29.10 -8.14 -8.48
C ALA A 499 30.51 -8.68 -8.26
N HIS A 500 30.93 -8.78 -7.01
CA HIS A 500 32.06 -9.58 -6.57
C HIS A 500 31.52 -10.89 -5.98
N LYS A 501 31.90 -12.02 -6.57
CA LYS A 501 31.42 -13.34 -6.20
C LYS A 501 32.57 -14.25 -5.79
N LEU A 502 32.35 -15.07 -4.79
CA LEU A 502 33.23 -16.16 -4.39
C LEU A 502 32.43 -17.45 -4.30
N TYR A 503 32.91 -18.48 -4.96
CA TYR A 503 32.46 -19.86 -4.78
C TYR A 503 33.67 -20.70 -4.41
N ASP A 504 33.69 -21.24 -3.20
CA ASP A 504 34.84 -21.97 -2.69
C ASP A 504 34.39 -23.25 -1.98
N TYR A 505 35.07 -24.34 -2.33
CA TYR A 505 34.86 -25.67 -1.76
C TYR A 505 36.20 -26.19 -1.20
N PRO A 506 36.63 -25.71 -0.02
CA PRO A 506 37.99 -25.98 0.49
C PRO A 506 38.33 -27.47 0.59
N GLN A 507 37.32 -28.30 0.84
CA GLN A 507 37.50 -29.76 0.91
C GLN A 507 37.51 -30.45 -0.46
N GLY A 508 37.10 -29.76 -1.52
CA GLY A 508 36.96 -30.32 -2.88
C GLY A 508 38.24 -30.32 -3.70
N GLY A 509 39.33 -29.69 -3.23
CA GLY A 509 40.61 -29.63 -3.91
C GLY A 509 40.63 -28.71 -5.17
N ALA A 510 39.52 -28.10 -5.54
CA ALA A 510 39.46 -27.09 -6.59
C ALA A 510 39.85 -25.73 -6.07
N PRO A 511 40.53 -24.87 -6.87
CA PRO A 511 40.80 -23.51 -6.47
C PRO A 511 39.51 -22.71 -6.30
N ALA A 512 39.51 -21.74 -5.38
CA ALA A 512 38.39 -20.83 -5.18
C ALA A 512 38.07 -20.05 -6.46
N ASP A 513 36.80 -20.03 -6.84
CA ASP A 513 36.31 -19.28 -8.03
C ASP A 513 35.90 -17.87 -7.60
N TRP A 514 36.76 -16.93 -7.92
CA TRP A 514 36.55 -15.51 -7.70
C TRP A 514 36.13 -14.84 -9.01
N ARG A 515 35.06 -14.08 -8.95
CA ARG A 515 34.50 -13.37 -10.10
C ARG A 515 34.24 -11.92 -9.78
N ASN A 516 34.65 -11.05 -10.69
CA ASN A 516 34.28 -9.64 -10.72
C ASN A 516 33.50 -9.38 -12.01
N GLU A 517 32.21 -9.19 -11.88
CA GLU A 517 31.29 -9.07 -13.01
C GLU A 517 30.68 -7.66 -13.07
N TYR A 518 30.60 -7.10 -14.25
CA TYR A 518 29.82 -5.92 -14.57
C TYR A 518 28.82 -6.23 -15.66
N GLY A 519 27.54 -6.08 -15.35
CA GLY A 519 26.44 -6.21 -16.30
C GLY A 519 25.85 -4.84 -16.64
N LYS A 520 25.70 -4.56 -17.92
CA LYS A 520 24.98 -3.38 -18.40
C LYS A 520 23.75 -3.80 -19.16
N GLU A 521 22.58 -3.43 -18.64
CA GLU A 521 21.28 -3.68 -19.25
C GLU A 521 20.72 -2.37 -19.78
N ASP A 522 20.38 -2.32 -21.06
CA ASP A 522 19.82 -1.15 -21.76
C ASP A 522 18.60 -1.63 -22.56
N TYR A 523 17.41 -1.17 -22.18
CA TYR A 523 16.18 -1.50 -22.88
C TYR A 523 15.49 -0.22 -23.35
N ARG A 524 15.08 -0.17 -24.63
CA ARG A 524 14.27 0.89 -25.21
C ARG A 524 13.09 0.32 -25.97
N GLY A 525 11.90 0.79 -25.62
CA GLY A 525 10.66 0.44 -26.29
C GLY A 525 9.94 1.69 -26.82
N ARG A 526 9.36 1.56 -28.01
CA ARG A 526 8.48 2.57 -28.59
C ARG A 526 7.30 1.87 -29.23
N SER A 527 6.11 2.35 -28.95
CA SER A 527 4.88 1.88 -29.57
C SER A 527 4.06 3.06 -30.04
N ALA A 528 3.50 2.95 -31.23
CA ALA A 528 2.55 3.93 -31.75
C ALA A 528 1.37 3.20 -32.38
N THR A 529 0.17 3.54 -31.93
CA THR A 529 -1.10 2.99 -32.45
C THR A 529 -1.96 4.12 -32.98
N ALA A 530 -2.54 3.93 -34.13
CA ALA A 530 -3.57 4.79 -34.71
C ALA A 530 -4.80 3.95 -35.08
N LYS A 531 -5.98 4.40 -34.68
CA LYS A 531 -7.25 3.72 -34.96
C LYS A 531 -8.28 4.72 -35.49
N ALA A 532 -9.03 4.30 -36.48
CA ALA A 532 -10.25 4.97 -36.94
C ALA A 532 -11.42 4.00 -36.91
N ALA A 533 -12.53 4.44 -36.36
CA ALA A 533 -13.76 3.64 -36.25
C ALA A 533 -14.96 4.50 -36.59
N TYR A 534 -15.90 3.95 -37.34
CA TYR A 534 -17.17 4.59 -37.68
C TYR A 534 -18.33 3.89 -36.97
N TYR A 535 -19.01 4.61 -36.12
CA TYR A 535 -20.16 4.12 -35.34
C TYR A 535 -21.45 4.47 -36.04
N TYR A 536 -22.03 3.50 -36.70
CA TYR A 536 -23.27 3.64 -37.50
C TYR A 536 -24.46 3.12 -36.71
N TRP A 537 -25.48 4.00 -36.50
CA TRP A 537 -26.69 3.71 -35.75
C TRP A 537 -27.95 3.61 -36.64
N GLY A 538 -27.81 3.60 -37.96
CA GLY A 538 -28.89 3.74 -38.94
C GLY A 538 -29.81 2.50 -39.11
N ILE A 539 -29.47 1.33 -38.56
CA ILE A 539 -30.26 0.08 -38.76
C ILE A 539 -31.42 -0.04 -37.75
N GLY A 540 -31.67 0.96 -36.92
CA GLY A 540 -32.72 0.97 -35.91
C GLY A 540 -32.21 1.35 -34.52
N ARG A 541 -33.11 1.58 -33.57
CA ARG A 541 -32.78 2.23 -32.29
C ARG A 541 -31.74 1.50 -31.43
N ASN A 542 -31.47 0.22 -31.67
CA ASN A 542 -30.63 -0.61 -30.77
C ASN A 542 -29.51 -1.32 -31.50
N TRP A 543 -29.28 -1.07 -32.78
CA TRP A 543 -28.23 -1.68 -33.57
C TRP A 543 -27.07 -0.70 -33.76
N LEU A 544 -25.89 -1.16 -33.45
CA LEU A 544 -24.63 -0.48 -33.72
C LEU A 544 -23.80 -1.34 -34.68
N VAL A 545 -23.35 -0.75 -35.78
CA VAL A 545 -22.39 -1.35 -36.69
C VAL A 545 -21.15 -0.47 -36.69
N CYS A 546 -20.00 -1.05 -36.39
CA CYS A 546 -18.77 -0.30 -36.25
C CYS A 546 -17.63 -0.96 -37.03
N PRO A 547 -17.42 -0.59 -38.30
CA PRO A 547 -16.15 -0.89 -38.98
C PRO A 547 -15.01 -0.07 -38.37
N SER A 548 -13.87 -0.70 -38.21
CA SER A 548 -12.67 -0.05 -37.69
C SER A 548 -11.41 -0.56 -38.34
N TYR A 549 -10.42 0.32 -38.38
CA TYR A 549 -9.06 -0.01 -38.77
C TYR A 549 -8.11 0.49 -37.72
N GLU A 550 -7.16 -0.37 -37.30
CA GLU A 550 -6.13 -0.06 -36.33
C GLU A 550 -4.78 -0.46 -36.89
N TYR A 551 -3.82 0.42 -36.80
CA TYR A 551 -2.42 0.18 -37.09
C TYR A 551 -1.56 0.39 -35.86
N THR A 552 -0.74 -0.59 -35.52
CA THR A 552 0.21 -0.50 -34.41
C THR A 552 1.61 -0.80 -34.92
N LYS A 553 2.55 0.04 -34.54
CA LYS A 553 3.98 -0.15 -34.81
C LYS A 553 4.73 -0.19 -33.50
N ASP A 554 5.42 -1.30 -33.26
CA ASP A 554 6.26 -1.50 -32.09
C ASP A 554 7.73 -1.64 -32.48
N TYR A 555 8.56 -1.02 -31.68
CA TYR A 555 10.00 -1.16 -31.74
C TYR A 555 10.54 -1.39 -30.35
N THR A 556 11.28 -2.46 -30.14
CA THR A 556 12.01 -2.71 -28.90
C THR A 556 13.46 -3.05 -29.22
N ARG A 557 14.36 -2.55 -28.38
CA ARG A 557 15.77 -2.87 -28.42
C ARG A 557 16.23 -3.16 -27.00
N GLN A 558 16.83 -4.30 -26.82
CA GLN A 558 17.44 -4.73 -25.57
C GLN A 558 18.92 -5.04 -25.82
N LYS A 559 19.76 -4.53 -24.94
CA LYS A 559 21.20 -4.80 -24.93
C LYS A 559 21.58 -5.21 -23.52
N ASP A 560 21.94 -6.47 -23.37
CA ASP A 560 22.45 -7.04 -22.13
C ASP A 560 23.93 -7.38 -22.36
N GLY A 561 24.82 -6.52 -21.91
CA GLY A 561 26.27 -6.71 -22.00
C GLY A 561 26.83 -7.18 -20.66
N LEU A 562 27.54 -8.28 -20.66
CA LEU A 562 28.27 -8.76 -19.48
C LEU A 562 29.78 -8.62 -19.70
N TYR A 563 30.44 -8.17 -18.66
CA TYR A 563 31.88 -7.99 -18.62
C TYR A 563 32.48 -8.69 -17.42
N ARG A 564 33.47 -9.55 -17.65
CA ARG A 564 34.23 -10.26 -16.63
C ARG A 564 35.48 -9.43 -16.30
N LEU A 565 35.34 -8.52 -15.34
CA LEU A 565 36.43 -7.62 -14.93
C LEU A 565 37.58 -8.39 -14.28
N ASP A 566 37.36 -9.58 -13.78
CA ASP A 566 38.36 -10.50 -13.28
C ASP A 566 39.32 -11.01 -14.39
N TYR A 567 39.00 -10.91 -15.66
CA TYR A 567 39.92 -11.22 -16.76
C TYR A 567 41.02 -10.17 -16.95
N LEU A 568 40.84 -8.98 -16.34
CA LEU A 568 41.82 -7.90 -16.43
C LEU A 568 42.95 -8.03 -15.39
N THR A 569 42.70 -8.75 -14.29
CA THR A 569 43.67 -9.02 -13.26
C THR A 569 43.35 -10.34 -12.56
N ASN A 570 44.36 -11.16 -12.33
CA ASN A 570 44.21 -12.48 -11.71
C ASN A 570 44.17 -12.41 -10.15
N ASP A 571 44.40 -11.27 -9.56
CA ASP A 571 44.41 -11.09 -8.11
C ASP A 571 43.19 -10.26 -7.67
N ALA A 572 42.33 -10.86 -6.82
CA ALA A 572 41.14 -10.19 -6.29
C ALA A 572 41.47 -8.96 -5.42
N ARG A 573 42.72 -8.85 -4.95
CA ARG A 573 43.21 -7.68 -4.20
C ARG A 573 43.38 -6.43 -5.04
N ASP A 574 43.57 -6.62 -6.34
CA ASP A 574 43.78 -5.53 -7.32
C ASP A 574 42.47 -5.10 -7.99
N TRP A 575 41.34 -5.69 -7.60
CA TRP A 575 40.05 -5.30 -8.14
C TRP A 575 39.69 -3.87 -7.71
N PRO A 576 39.09 -3.08 -8.60
CA PRO A 576 38.53 -1.79 -8.20
C PRO A 576 37.42 -2.00 -7.17
N GLU A 577 37.17 -0.95 -6.39
CA GLU A 577 36.07 -0.92 -5.45
C GLU A 577 34.75 -1.25 -6.18
N LEU A 578 33.86 -2.00 -5.53
CA LEU A 578 32.59 -2.42 -6.11
C LEU A 578 31.78 -1.19 -6.58
N GLY A 579 31.39 -1.21 -7.84
CA GLY A 579 30.70 -0.10 -8.49
C GLY A 579 31.61 0.84 -9.27
N CYS A 580 32.91 0.60 -9.29
CA CYS A 580 33.89 1.34 -10.08
C CYS A 580 34.30 0.56 -11.31
N LEU A 581 34.38 1.24 -12.46
CA LEU A 581 34.88 0.68 -13.71
C LEU A 581 36.40 0.88 -13.82
N PRO A 582 37.11 -0.03 -14.50
CA PRO A 582 38.56 0.14 -14.75
C PRO A 582 38.85 1.42 -15.53
N SER A 583 40.02 2.05 -15.26
CA SER A 583 40.43 3.27 -15.92
C SER A 583 41.10 3.03 -17.29
N ALA A 584 41.48 1.79 -17.62
CA ALA A 584 42.10 1.42 -18.87
C ALA A 584 41.12 1.62 -20.05
N ALA A 585 41.55 2.27 -21.14
CA ALA A 585 40.64 2.63 -22.23
C ALA A 585 40.05 1.42 -22.99
N ASP A 586 40.72 0.27 -22.97
CA ASP A 586 40.32 -0.95 -23.69
C ASP A 586 39.68 -2.04 -22.81
N TRP A 587 39.38 -1.73 -21.57
CA TRP A 587 38.81 -2.71 -20.63
C TRP A 587 37.53 -3.39 -21.15
N GLN A 588 36.67 -2.65 -21.85
CA GLN A 588 35.42 -3.19 -22.39
C GLN A 588 35.70 -4.34 -23.42
N ARG A 589 36.71 -4.19 -24.22
CA ARG A 589 37.09 -5.23 -25.20
C ARG A 589 37.70 -6.46 -24.53
N LEU A 590 38.53 -6.24 -23.51
CA LEU A 590 39.23 -7.32 -22.81
C LEU A 590 38.37 -8.10 -21.85
N ALA A 591 37.44 -7.42 -21.15
CA ALA A 591 36.55 -8.03 -20.17
C ALA A 591 35.24 -8.56 -20.78
N TYR A 592 34.92 -8.24 -22.01
CA TYR A 592 33.65 -8.60 -22.62
C TYR A 592 33.41 -10.11 -22.65
N ASP A 593 32.24 -10.54 -22.15
CA ASP A 593 31.80 -11.94 -22.17
C ASP A 593 30.74 -12.13 -23.27
N PRO A 594 31.17 -12.60 -24.49
CA PRO A 594 30.26 -12.73 -25.61
C PRO A 594 29.27 -13.89 -25.48
N GLU A 595 29.59 -14.91 -24.65
CA GLU A 595 28.71 -16.04 -24.43
C GLU A 595 27.50 -15.69 -23.57
N ARG A 596 27.67 -14.74 -22.65
CA ARG A 596 26.64 -14.31 -21.71
C ARG A 596 26.00 -12.98 -22.07
N SER A 597 26.49 -12.32 -23.14
CA SER A 597 25.92 -11.09 -23.67
C SER A 597 24.85 -11.37 -24.72
N LYS A 598 23.80 -10.53 -24.74
CA LYS A 598 22.68 -10.70 -25.66
C LYS A 598 22.18 -9.35 -26.17
N TYR A 599 21.93 -9.28 -27.47
CA TYR A 599 21.36 -8.10 -28.14
C TYR A 599 20.11 -8.50 -28.91
N THR A 600 19.03 -7.81 -28.68
CA THR A 600 17.75 -8.10 -29.33
C THR A 600 17.17 -6.81 -29.88
N THR A 601 16.73 -6.84 -31.15
CA THR A 601 15.91 -5.77 -31.73
C THR A 601 14.66 -6.39 -32.32
N GLN A 602 13.50 -5.93 -31.91
CA GLN A 602 12.23 -6.40 -32.44
C GLN A 602 11.48 -5.23 -33.07
N ARG A 603 10.91 -5.48 -34.23
CA ARG A 603 10.07 -4.54 -34.98
C ARG A 603 8.81 -5.26 -35.38
N ASN A 604 7.68 -4.74 -34.97
CA ASN A 604 6.40 -5.34 -35.29
C ASN A 604 5.50 -4.28 -35.93
N ASP A 605 4.82 -4.68 -36.98
CA ASP A 605 3.76 -3.92 -37.63
C ASP A 605 2.48 -4.77 -37.54
N TYR A 606 1.42 -4.22 -36.98
CA TYR A 606 0.13 -4.88 -36.79
C TYR A 606 -0.95 -4.07 -37.50
N HIS A 607 -1.72 -4.72 -38.33
CA HIS A 607 -2.88 -4.15 -39.01
C HIS A 607 -4.11 -4.94 -38.60
N VAL A 608 -5.10 -4.29 -38.05
CA VAL A 608 -6.38 -4.92 -37.69
C VAL A 608 -7.52 -4.19 -38.40
N VAL A 609 -8.24 -4.91 -39.24
CA VAL A 609 -9.53 -4.48 -39.76
C VAL A 609 -10.61 -5.25 -39.01
N ALA A 610 -11.54 -4.57 -38.36
CA ALA A 610 -12.59 -5.23 -37.62
C ALA A 610 -13.97 -4.68 -37.97
N LEU A 611 -14.97 -5.55 -37.96
CA LEU A 611 -16.37 -5.20 -38.01
C LEU A 611 -17.01 -5.65 -36.70
N HIS A 612 -17.51 -4.70 -35.94
CA HIS A 612 -18.21 -4.94 -34.72
C HIS A 612 -19.70 -4.64 -34.92
N ILE A 613 -20.55 -5.60 -34.60
CA ILE A 613 -22.02 -5.47 -34.66
C ILE A 613 -22.55 -5.76 -33.27
N ASN A 614 -23.28 -4.82 -32.73
CA ASN A 614 -23.87 -4.92 -31.41
C ASN A 614 -25.36 -4.56 -31.44
N ARG A 615 -26.14 -5.32 -30.72
CA ARG A 615 -27.51 -5.00 -30.39
C ARG A 615 -27.70 -5.03 -28.89
N ASN A 616 -27.94 -3.87 -28.30
CA ASN A 616 -28.15 -3.74 -26.86
C ASN A 616 -29.61 -4.04 -26.47
N GLU A 617 -29.81 -4.56 -25.26
CA GLU A 617 -31.15 -4.69 -24.65
C GLU A 617 -31.77 -3.30 -24.46
N TYR A 618 -33.05 -3.18 -24.78
CA TYR A 618 -33.83 -1.96 -24.53
C TYR A 618 -35.21 -2.32 -23.98
N LYS A 619 -35.50 -1.76 -22.80
CA LYS A 619 -36.77 -1.66 -22.06
C LYS A 619 -37.71 -2.88 -21.95
N ASN A 620 -37.70 -3.88 -22.71
CA ASN A 620 -38.53 -5.11 -22.61
C ASN A 620 -38.08 -6.20 -23.61
N GLN A 621 -36.88 -6.07 -24.16
CA GLN A 621 -36.33 -7.05 -25.08
C GLN A 621 -35.36 -7.95 -24.35
N THR A 622 -35.55 -9.25 -24.40
CA THR A 622 -34.84 -10.27 -23.64
C THR A 622 -33.57 -10.80 -24.31
N TRP A 623 -33.08 -10.16 -25.38
CA TRP A 623 -31.93 -10.65 -26.08
C TRP A 623 -31.00 -9.52 -26.58
N ALA A 624 -29.70 -9.70 -26.37
CA ALA A 624 -28.60 -8.92 -26.89
C ALA A 624 -27.84 -9.77 -27.93
N PHE A 625 -27.18 -9.11 -28.86
CA PHE A 625 -26.35 -9.79 -29.87
C PHE A 625 -25.03 -9.03 -30.02
N HIS A 626 -23.91 -9.75 -29.91
CA HIS A 626 -22.59 -9.23 -30.11
C HIS A 626 -21.85 -10.07 -31.13
N LEU A 627 -21.34 -9.44 -32.18
CA LEU A 627 -20.49 -10.07 -33.18
C LEU A 627 -19.26 -9.17 -33.39
N ASN A 628 -18.08 -9.72 -33.22
CA ASN A 628 -16.84 -9.07 -33.56
C ASN A 628 -16.06 -9.94 -34.56
N LEU A 629 -15.74 -9.38 -35.70
CA LEU A 629 -15.01 -10.02 -36.80
C LEU A 629 -13.68 -9.30 -37.02
N PRO A 630 -12.64 -9.59 -36.27
CA PRO A 630 -11.31 -9.05 -36.49
C PRO A 630 -10.59 -9.83 -37.59
N LEU A 631 -9.88 -9.12 -38.46
CA LEU A 631 -8.90 -9.62 -39.40
C LEU A 631 -7.58 -8.93 -39.10
N SER A 632 -6.58 -9.66 -38.66
CA SER A 632 -5.25 -9.12 -38.40
C SER A 632 -4.22 -9.58 -39.42
N PHE A 633 -3.31 -8.67 -39.74
CA PHE A 633 -2.16 -8.91 -40.59
C PHE A 633 -0.93 -8.38 -39.88
N ASP A 634 -0.06 -9.28 -39.48
CA ASP A 634 1.07 -8.96 -38.62
C ASP A 634 2.37 -9.25 -39.29
N ARG A 635 3.32 -8.32 -39.18
CA ARG A 635 4.71 -8.52 -39.61
C ARG A 635 5.59 -8.37 -38.39
N ASN A 636 6.26 -9.44 -38.01
CA ASN A 636 7.17 -9.46 -36.86
C ASN A 636 8.58 -9.73 -37.36
N ARG A 637 9.52 -8.83 -37.03
CA ARG A 637 10.95 -9.00 -37.32
C ARG A 637 11.72 -8.97 -36.01
N LEU A 638 12.47 -10.05 -35.76
CA LEU A 638 13.36 -10.20 -34.63
C LEU A 638 14.81 -10.31 -35.18
N ASP A 639 15.63 -9.34 -34.82
CA ASP A 639 17.09 -9.40 -34.97
C ASP A 639 17.65 -9.84 -33.60
N TYR A 640 18.20 -11.03 -33.53
CA TYR A 640 18.75 -11.64 -32.33
C TYR A 640 20.22 -11.92 -32.50
N ASN A 641 21.04 -11.37 -31.61
CA ASN A 641 22.48 -11.55 -31.63
C ASN A 641 22.96 -11.96 -30.23
N ARG A 642 23.60 -13.13 -30.19
CA ARG A 642 24.40 -13.61 -29.08
C ARG A 642 25.78 -13.86 -29.60
N PRO A 643 26.74 -12.93 -29.42
CA PRO A 643 27.93 -12.79 -30.26
C PRO A 643 28.80 -14.03 -30.43
N ALA A 644 28.87 -14.90 -29.41
CA ALA A 644 29.64 -16.15 -29.50
C ALA A 644 28.88 -17.35 -30.07
N LEU A 645 27.54 -17.26 -30.16
CA LEU A 645 26.71 -18.44 -30.42
C LEU A 645 25.79 -18.29 -31.62
N VAL A 646 25.07 -17.18 -31.75
CA VAL A 646 24.02 -17.01 -32.75
C VAL A 646 23.91 -15.54 -33.18
N ASP A 647 23.88 -15.32 -34.48
CA ASP A 647 23.45 -14.05 -35.08
C ASP A 647 22.40 -14.38 -36.15
N THR A 648 21.16 -14.00 -35.90
CA THR A 648 20.05 -14.38 -36.77
C THR A 648 18.98 -13.30 -36.85
N THR A 649 18.36 -13.20 -38.01
CA THR A 649 17.17 -12.40 -38.23
C THR A 649 16.02 -13.31 -38.61
N ILE A 650 14.95 -13.23 -37.87
CA ILE A 650 13.70 -13.97 -38.11
C ILE A 650 12.62 -12.97 -38.52
N THR A 651 12.01 -13.16 -39.67
CA THR A 651 10.86 -12.40 -40.11
C THR A 651 9.68 -13.35 -40.29
N LYS A 652 8.56 -13.03 -39.65
CA LYS A 652 7.32 -13.80 -39.76
C LYS A 652 6.16 -12.90 -40.17
N HIS A 653 5.28 -13.44 -40.99
CA HIS A 653 4.05 -12.82 -41.39
C HIS A 653 2.90 -13.72 -40.95
N TYR A 654 1.90 -13.14 -40.29
CA TYR A 654 0.73 -13.85 -39.82
C TYR A 654 -0.53 -13.18 -40.36
N GLY A 655 -1.53 -13.99 -40.69
CA GLY A 655 -2.87 -13.54 -40.84
C GLY A 655 -3.74 -14.33 -39.85
N SER A 656 -4.57 -13.68 -39.08
CA SER A 656 -5.51 -14.35 -38.21
C SER A 656 -6.90 -13.73 -38.26
N SER A 657 -7.90 -14.57 -38.06
CA SER A 657 -9.26 -14.15 -37.82
C SER A 657 -9.81 -14.98 -36.66
N GLY A 658 -10.40 -14.35 -35.69
CA GLY A 658 -11.00 -15.02 -34.53
C GLY A 658 -12.36 -14.39 -34.23
N PRO A 659 -13.44 -14.77 -34.96
CA PRO A 659 -14.76 -14.22 -34.67
C PRO A 659 -15.15 -14.55 -33.22
N ASN A 660 -15.60 -13.53 -32.51
CA ASN A 660 -16.18 -13.68 -31.18
C ASN A 660 -17.66 -13.26 -31.26
N TYR A 661 -18.54 -14.10 -30.70
CA TYR A 661 -19.98 -13.87 -30.68
C TYR A 661 -20.52 -14.20 -29.28
N GLY A 662 -21.53 -13.45 -28.83
CA GLY A 662 -22.23 -13.64 -27.57
C GLY A 662 -23.70 -13.32 -27.68
#